data_b8e369d1fceca8d7f522bdf65ac02aab
#
_entry.id   b8e369d1fceca8d7f522bdf65ac02aab
#
_cell.length_a   1.000
_cell.length_b   1.000
_cell.length_c   1.000
_cell.angle_alpha   90.00
_cell.angle_beta   90.00
_cell.angle_gamma   90.00
#
_symmetry.space_group_name_H-M   'P 1'
#
loop_
_entity.id
_entity.type
_entity.pdbx_description
1 polymer ?
#
loop_
_entity_poly.entity_id
_entity_poly.type
_entity_poly.pdbx_seq_one_letter_code
_entity_poly.pdbx_strand_id
1 'polypeptide(L)'
;MRKTIIATCAAAIVCGSAMAKGGNPFLGKYTTPYGIPPFEQIKVEHYKPAFIKGMEEHKKEIDAIVNNKKTATFENTIAALDRSGELLNKVASVFYGQNSACTSDEMQAVSREISPLLSQHSDDITMNAALFKRVKYVYDHQSEEKLDKEQKKLLEETYKSFVRSGANLSADKQEQLRKLNQEISMLQLTFGQNMLAETNAFQLVIDNKDDLAGLPKNLIASSAEVAKERGLDGKWVFTLHNPSVMPFLQYSDRRELRERMYKGYISRGCQGGKNDSREVVKKLVKARLEKARLMGYEDYASMALDNRMAKTPEAVYELLDQVWKPALAKAKEELADIQEEMKKDGRDFTAEGWDWRYYADRAKRAKYAFDENELRPYLKLENVRDGLFYCANKLYGITLTPIKNVPLPHPEAQAFEVKDAKGKHIAILFMDFFPRASKRGGAWCGTYRDQTYEKGKKITPVVTIVCNFTKPAAGEPALLTADEASTMFHEFGHALHQFFQDVHYQGISNVPRDFVELPSQINEHWCFAPEVLKVYAKHYKTGEIMPQSLVEKMERSQKYGQGFATVEYVAASLLDMDWHVLKSVPDDLDVEDFERQTLVKRGLLSQIPPRYRTTYFNHTMGGGYTAGYYSYMWAEVLEADGFEAFKETGDIFNHDVANRFRTYVLTPGGINDAMDMYVNFRGKKPDTKPLLRNRGLLE
;
A
#
# COMPACT_ATOMS: atom_id res chain seq x y z
N MET A 1 -33.28 64.85 32.51
CA MET A 1 -32.38 64.63 33.65
C MET A 1 -32.31 63.15 33.97
N ARG A 2 -31.14 62.70 34.25
CA ARG A 2 -30.64 61.35 34.62
C ARG A 2 -30.24 60.45 33.42
N LYS A 3 -28.93 60.50 33.21
CA LYS A 3 -28.14 59.54 32.44
C LYS A 3 -28.01 58.23 33.24
N THR A 4 -28.27 57.12 32.63
CA THR A 4 -27.91 55.81 33.18
C THR A 4 -26.84 55.23 32.28
N ILE A 5 -25.66 55.09 32.83
CA ILE A 5 -24.47 54.48 32.22
C ILE A 5 -24.63 52.94 32.35
N ILE A 6 -24.71 52.24 31.25
CA ILE A 6 -24.59 50.79 31.22
C ILE A 6 -23.12 50.46 30.93
N ALA A 7 -22.43 49.96 31.96
CA ALA A 7 -21.09 49.43 31.80
C ALA A 7 -21.15 48.02 31.22
N THR A 8 -20.68 47.87 30.00
CA THR A 8 -20.51 46.56 29.33
C THR A 8 -19.10 46.04 29.67
N CYS A 9 -19.05 45.06 30.54
CA CYS A 9 -17.79 44.29 30.77
C CYS A 9 -17.47 43.46 29.54
N ALA A 10 -16.54 43.90 28.73
CA ALA A 10 -15.91 43.12 27.70
C ALA A 10 -14.81 42.28 28.37
N ALA A 11 -15.07 41.00 28.62
CA ALA A 11 -14.05 40.04 28.97
C ALA A 11 -13.22 39.77 27.71
N ALA A 12 -12.08 40.40 27.59
CA ALA A 12 -11.08 40.08 26.60
C ALA A 12 -10.42 38.75 26.97
N ILE A 13 -10.84 37.66 26.29
CA ILE A 13 -10.09 36.42 26.27
C ILE A 13 -8.81 36.71 25.48
N VAL A 14 -7.73 36.98 26.18
CA VAL A 14 -6.39 37.00 25.61
C VAL A 14 -6.00 35.55 25.32
N CYS A 15 -6.35 35.06 24.15
CA CYS A 15 -5.64 33.93 23.57
C CYS A 15 -4.25 34.42 23.21
N GLY A 16 -3.31 34.16 24.10
CA GLY A 16 -1.89 34.34 23.85
C GLY A 16 -1.44 33.39 22.75
N SER A 17 -1.58 33.83 21.49
CA SER A 17 -0.81 33.27 20.40
C SER A 17 0.63 33.69 20.61
N ALA A 18 1.42 32.82 21.28
CA ALA A 18 2.86 32.88 21.16
C ALA A 18 3.19 32.63 19.68
N MET A 19 3.30 33.71 18.91
CA MET A 19 3.97 33.68 17.61
C MET A 19 5.41 33.25 17.89
N ALA A 20 5.69 31.94 17.73
CA ALA A 20 7.03 31.44 17.65
C ALA A 20 7.70 32.17 16.47
N LYS A 21 8.78 32.87 16.73
CA LYS A 21 9.69 33.39 15.70
C LYS A 21 9.98 32.24 14.75
N GLY A 22 9.73 32.41 13.42
CA GLY A 22 9.70 31.43 12.38
C GLY A 22 10.94 30.53 12.30
N GLY A 23 10.93 29.44 13.07
CA GLY A 23 11.87 28.35 12.97
C GLY A 23 11.23 27.17 12.24
N ASN A 24 12.05 26.37 11.54
CA ASN A 24 11.58 25.16 10.87
C ASN A 24 10.98 24.17 11.89
N PRO A 25 9.68 23.77 11.75
CA PRO A 25 8.99 22.91 12.75
C PRO A 25 9.66 21.55 12.99
N PHE A 26 10.41 21.04 12.00
CA PHE A 26 11.14 19.77 12.15
C PHE A 26 12.28 19.83 13.16
N LEU A 27 12.91 20.98 13.35
CA LEU A 27 14.11 21.13 14.18
C LEU A 27 13.80 21.19 15.67
N GLY A 28 12.53 21.29 16.04
CA GLY A 28 12.06 21.28 17.41
C GLY A 28 11.31 19.99 17.78
N LYS A 29 11.06 19.83 19.07
CA LYS A 29 10.14 18.80 19.56
C LYS A 29 8.69 19.21 19.24
N TYR A 30 7.88 18.27 18.74
CA TYR A 30 6.47 18.55 18.53
C TYR A 30 5.75 18.70 19.88
N THR A 31 5.09 19.84 20.08
CA THR A 31 4.30 20.17 21.28
C THR A 31 2.80 19.94 21.09
N THR A 32 2.41 19.46 19.94
CA THR A 32 1.04 19.07 19.59
C THR A 32 0.55 17.90 20.44
N PRO A 33 -0.76 17.73 20.60
CA PRO A 33 -1.31 16.56 21.28
C PRO A 33 -0.74 15.26 20.69
N TYR A 34 -0.38 14.31 21.52
CA TYR A 34 0.22 13.02 21.18
C TYR A 34 1.56 13.11 20.40
N GLY A 35 2.15 14.31 20.27
CA GLY A 35 3.35 14.52 19.44
C GLY A 35 3.09 14.28 17.94
N ILE A 36 1.88 14.52 17.46
CA ILE A 36 1.51 14.50 16.05
C ILE A 36 2.30 15.58 15.30
N PRO A 37 2.79 15.33 14.07
CA PRO A 37 3.42 16.38 13.28
C PRO A 37 2.51 17.61 13.14
N PRO A 38 3.01 18.83 13.30
CA PRO A 38 2.21 20.06 13.17
C PRO A 38 1.95 20.39 11.70
N PHE A 39 1.16 19.57 11.01
CA PHE A 39 0.94 19.64 9.55
C PHE A 39 0.60 21.04 9.04
N GLU A 40 -0.21 21.81 9.78
CA GLU A 40 -0.63 23.17 9.41
C GLU A 40 0.54 24.18 9.45
N GLN A 41 1.62 23.89 10.19
CA GLN A 41 2.79 24.74 10.30
C GLN A 41 3.91 24.32 9.34
N ILE A 42 3.86 23.08 8.84
CA ILE A 42 4.85 22.52 7.92
C ILE A 42 4.53 23.02 6.51
N LYS A 43 5.52 23.71 5.90
CA LYS A 43 5.44 24.19 4.52
C LYS A 43 6.48 23.49 3.66
N VAL A 44 6.31 23.53 2.33
CA VAL A 44 7.24 22.89 1.39
C VAL A 44 8.68 23.37 1.58
N GLU A 45 8.86 24.68 1.83
CA GLU A 45 10.16 25.31 2.07
C GLU A 45 10.92 24.75 3.30
N HIS A 46 10.24 24.10 4.23
CA HIS A 46 10.84 23.52 5.44
C HIS A 46 11.56 22.19 5.18
N TYR A 47 11.14 21.42 4.18
CA TYR A 47 11.62 20.06 3.99
C TYR A 47 13.09 19.97 3.61
N LYS A 48 13.52 20.66 2.54
CA LYS A 48 14.91 20.56 2.07
C LYS A 48 15.94 20.99 3.14
N PRO A 49 15.78 22.13 3.84
CA PRO A 49 16.68 22.48 4.94
C PRO A 49 16.67 21.47 6.08
N ALA A 50 15.51 20.89 6.41
CA ALA A 50 15.40 19.90 7.46
C ALA A 50 16.07 18.57 7.06
N PHE A 51 15.93 18.12 5.81
CA PHE A 51 16.66 16.96 5.30
C PHE A 51 18.18 17.16 5.36
N ILE A 52 18.68 18.29 4.88
CA ILE A 52 20.11 18.60 4.92
C ILE A 52 20.61 18.57 6.37
N LYS A 53 19.87 19.22 7.29
CA LYS A 53 20.21 19.23 8.69
C LYS A 53 20.19 17.84 9.33
N GLY A 54 19.17 17.03 8.97
CA GLY A 54 19.04 15.64 9.42
C GLY A 54 20.22 14.77 8.95
N MET A 55 20.65 14.91 7.69
CA MET A 55 21.84 14.21 7.17
C MET A 55 23.12 14.65 7.87
N GLU A 56 23.29 15.96 8.16
CA GLU A 56 24.45 16.49 8.88
C GLU A 56 24.52 15.95 10.31
N GLU A 57 23.40 15.89 11.02
CA GLU A 57 23.32 15.35 12.39
C GLU A 57 23.59 13.86 12.39
N HIS A 58 22.94 13.11 11.51
CA HIS A 58 23.18 11.68 11.36
C HIS A 58 24.65 11.36 11.07
N LYS A 59 25.30 12.12 10.18
CA LYS A 59 26.72 11.95 9.91
C LYS A 59 27.58 12.15 11.17
N LYS A 60 27.27 13.17 12.01
CA LYS A 60 28.00 13.38 13.28
C LYS A 60 27.82 12.22 14.24
N GLU A 61 26.62 11.63 14.30
CA GLU A 61 26.34 10.45 15.13
C GLU A 61 27.13 9.24 14.64
N ILE A 62 27.17 9.01 13.32
CA ILE A 62 28.01 7.96 12.71
C ILE A 62 29.50 8.21 12.99
N ASP A 63 29.98 9.44 12.84
CA ASP A 63 31.37 9.80 13.12
C ASP A 63 31.72 9.56 14.62
N ALA A 64 30.79 9.77 15.54
CA ALA A 64 30.97 9.48 16.96
C ALA A 64 31.11 7.97 17.21
N ILE A 65 30.32 7.12 16.51
CA ILE A 65 30.44 5.66 16.58
C ILE A 65 31.81 5.23 16.04
N VAL A 66 32.19 5.71 14.86
CA VAL A 66 33.44 5.34 14.16
C VAL A 66 34.67 5.73 15.00
N ASN A 67 34.67 6.94 15.56
CA ASN A 67 35.78 7.50 16.32
C ASN A 67 35.85 7.04 17.79
N ASN A 68 34.91 6.22 18.24
CA ASN A 68 34.91 5.68 19.58
C ASN A 68 36.13 4.80 19.84
N LYS A 69 36.99 5.21 20.78
CA LYS A 69 38.26 4.51 21.10
C LYS A 69 38.08 3.22 21.92
N LYS A 70 36.88 3.00 22.47
CA LYS A 70 36.56 1.74 23.16
C LYS A 70 36.39 0.59 22.19
N THR A 71 36.68 -0.62 22.63
CA THR A 71 36.35 -1.83 21.90
C THR A 71 34.90 -1.79 21.44
N ALA A 72 34.63 -2.21 20.21
CA ALA A 72 33.26 -2.27 19.68
C ALA A 72 32.44 -3.29 20.47
N THR A 73 31.26 -2.89 20.89
CA THR A 73 30.27 -3.72 21.59
C THR A 73 28.91 -3.53 20.95
N PHE A 74 27.97 -4.41 21.25
CA PHE A 74 26.58 -4.25 20.82
C PHE A 74 26.05 -2.83 21.14
N GLU A 75 26.20 -2.38 22.39
CA GLU A 75 25.64 -1.09 22.83
C GLU A 75 26.30 0.13 22.16
N ASN A 76 27.64 0.15 22.07
CA ASN A 76 28.36 1.33 21.54
C ASN A 76 28.51 1.34 20.02
N THR A 77 28.00 0.32 19.32
CA THR A 77 28.09 0.20 17.86
C THR A 77 26.72 -0.12 17.25
N ILE A 78 26.13 -1.26 17.55
CA ILE A 78 24.89 -1.71 16.92
C ILE A 78 23.66 -0.91 17.41
N ALA A 79 23.45 -0.86 18.72
CA ALA A 79 22.36 -0.10 19.30
C ALA A 79 22.54 1.42 19.11
N ALA A 80 23.79 1.91 19.11
CA ALA A 80 24.07 3.31 18.79
C ALA A 80 23.72 3.65 17.32
N LEU A 81 24.00 2.73 16.39
CA LEU A 81 23.63 2.87 14.97
C LEU A 81 22.11 2.84 14.78
N ASP A 82 21.41 1.90 15.44
CA ASP A 82 19.95 1.78 15.35
C ASP A 82 19.23 3.05 15.84
N ARG A 83 19.79 3.73 16.83
CA ARG A 83 19.25 4.99 17.36
C ARG A 83 19.64 6.23 16.58
N SER A 84 20.57 6.12 15.62
CA SER A 84 21.07 7.27 14.86
C SER A 84 20.08 7.72 13.79
N GLY A 85 20.18 8.97 13.34
CA GLY A 85 19.36 9.53 12.26
C GLY A 85 17.93 9.91 12.66
N GLU A 86 17.62 10.10 13.93
CA GLU A 86 16.25 10.41 14.41
C GLU A 86 15.63 11.63 13.69
N LEU A 87 16.37 12.73 13.53
CA LEU A 87 15.85 13.91 12.82
C LEU A 87 15.59 13.60 11.35
N LEU A 88 16.48 12.87 10.69
CA LEU A 88 16.33 12.51 9.28
C LEU A 88 15.08 11.63 9.08
N ASN A 89 14.89 10.62 9.91
CA ASN A 89 13.73 9.73 9.89
C ASN A 89 12.42 10.50 10.14
N LYS A 90 12.42 11.41 11.12
CA LYS A 90 11.28 12.27 11.41
C LYS A 90 10.85 13.13 10.22
N VAL A 91 11.80 13.72 9.50
CA VAL A 91 11.53 14.53 8.30
C VAL A 91 11.04 13.63 7.16
N ALA A 92 11.71 12.48 6.94
CA ALA A 92 11.40 11.54 5.87
C ALA A 92 9.98 10.96 6.01
N SER A 93 9.57 10.51 7.19
CA SER A 93 8.24 9.95 7.43
C SER A 93 7.14 10.95 7.07
N VAL A 94 7.28 12.21 7.48
CA VAL A 94 6.29 13.24 7.16
C VAL A 94 6.34 13.60 5.67
N PHE A 95 7.54 13.78 5.11
CA PHE A 95 7.69 14.15 3.71
C PHE A 95 7.09 13.11 2.76
N TYR A 96 7.46 11.85 2.90
CA TYR A 96 6.98 10.80 2.00
C TYR A 96 5.49 10.52 2.15
N GLY A 97 4.96 10.59 3.39
CA GLY A 97 3.53 10.52 3.64
C GLY A 97 2.77 11.65 2.92
N GLN A 98 3.21 12.89 3.10
CA GLN A 98 2.60 14.06 2.45
C GLN A 98 2.80 14.05 0.93
N ASN A 99 3.99 13.70 0.44
CA ASN A 99 4.26 13.65 -1.00
C ASN A 99 3.47 12.53 -1.72
N SER A 100 3.05 11.49 -1.02
CA SER A 100 2.18 10.44 -1.59
C SER A 100 0.70 10.83 -1.57
N ALA A 101 0.25 11.57 -0.56
CA ALA A 101 -1.16 11.89 -0.35
C ALA A 101 -1.56 13.32 -0.72
N CYS A 102 -0.62 14.28 -0.70
CA CYS A 102 -0.87 15.72 -0.87
C CYS A 102 0.27 16.38 -1.66
N THR A 103 0.72 15.77 -2.76
CA THR A 103 1.84 16.30 -3.55
C THR A 103 1.49 17.61 -4.25
N SER A 104 2.53 18.37 -4.61
CA SER A 104 2.48 19.53 -5.51
C SER A 104 3.72 19.54 -6.40
N ASP A 105 3.77 20.42 -7.39
CA ASP A 105 4.94 20.57 -8.26
C ASP A 105 6.19 20.92 -7.45
N GLU A 106 6.03 21.76 -6.41
CA GLU A 106 7.11 22.13 -5.49
C GLU A 106 7.56 20.94 -4.65
N MET A 107 6.62 20.13 -4.12
CA MET A 107 6.95 18.89 -3.40
C MET A 107 7.70 17.91 -4.28
N GLN A 108 7.27 17.74 -5.53
CA GLN A 108 7.96 16.89 -6.51
C GLN A 108 9.36 17.43 -6.86
N ALA A 109 9.53 18.76 -6.93
CA ALA A 109 10.84 19.37 -7.12
C ALA A 109 11.77 19.09 -5.93
N VAL A 110 11.28 19.23 -4.70
CA VAL A 110 12.03 18.82 -3.49
C VAL A 110 12.41 17.34 -3.55
N SER A 111 11.50 16.45 -3.96
CA SER A 111 11.80 15.02 -4.14
C SER A 111 12.98 14.79 -5.10
N ARG A 112 12.98 15.46 -6.26
CA ARG A 112 14.07 15.34 -7.25
C ARG A 112 15.43 15.82 -6.72
N GLU A 113 15.42 16.87 -5.90
CA GLU A 113 16.65 17.41 -5.31
C GLU A 113 17.18 16.55 -4.14
N ILE A 114 16.30 16.03 -3.31
CA ILE A 114 16.67 15.29 -2.09
C ILE A 114 17.00 13.83 -2.38
N SER A 115 16.34 13.19 -3.34
CA SER A 115 16.48 11.75 -3.61
C SER A 115 17.94 11.32 -3.87
N PRO A 116 18.74 12.00 -4.73
CA PRO A 116 20.14 11.65 -4.92
C PRO A 116 21.00 11.90 -3.67
N LEU A 117 20.68 12.94 -2.87
CA LEU A 117 21.42 13.24 -1.64
C LEU A 117 21.17 12.17 -0.57
N LEU A 118 19.92 11.69 -0.44
CA LEU A 118 19.58 10.59 0.47
C LEU A 118 20.22 9.26 0.05
N SER A 119 20.23 8.99 -1.25
CA SER A 119 20.93 7.80 -1.79
C SER A 119 22.43 7.84 -1.46
N GLN A 120 23.08 8.98 -1.73
CA GLN A 120 24.48 9.17 -1.38
C GLN A 120 24.74 9.05 0.12
N HIS A 121 23.89 9.69 0.95
CA HIS A 121 24.00 9.63 2.42
C HIS A 121 23.89 8.20 2.96
N SER A 122 22.96 7.42 2.43
CA SER A 122 22.79 6.01 2.78
C SER A 122 24.04 5.19 2.40
N ASP A 123 24.55 5.40 1.19
CA ASP A 123 25.77 4.74 0.72
C ASP A 123 27.01 5.14 1.53
N ASP A 124 27.12 6.40 1.94
CA ASP A 124 28.21 6.90 2.78
C ASP A 124 28.25 6.24 4.17
N ILE A 125 27.11 5.80 4.67
CA ILE A 125 27.02 5.05 5.94
C ILE A 125 27.26 3.56 5.70
N THR A 126 26.53 2.94 4.79
CA THR A 126 26.56 1.49 4.61
C THR A 126 27.85 0.98 3.98
N MET A 127 28.56 1.83 3.21
CA MET A 127 29.88 1.53 2.63
C MET A 127 31.04 2.15 3.44
N ASN A 128 30.78 2.64 4.66
CA ASN A 128 31.85 3.16 5.51
C ASN A 128 32.68 2.02 6.08
N ALA A 129 33.92 1.87 5.59
CA ALA A 129 34.79 0.77 5.97
C ALA A 129 35.13 0.73 7.48
N ALA A 130 35.28 1.90 8.11
CA ALA A 130 35.58 1.98 9.55
C ALA A 130 34.36 1.60 10.41
N LEU A 131 33.16 2.01 9.99
CA LEU A 131 31.91 1.59 10.63
C LEU A 131 31.67 0.10 10.45
N PHE A 132 31.80 -0.40 9.24
CA PHE A 132 31.63 -1.83 8.94
C PHE A 132 32.64 -2.70 9.72
N LYS A 133 33.88 -2.26 9.88
CA LYS A 133 34.87 -2.95 10.72
C LYS A 133 34.39 -3.11 12.17
N ARG A 134 33.74 -2.09 12.73
CA ARG A 134 33.14 -2.16 14.08
C ARG A 134 31.94 -3.10 14.13
N VAL A 135 31.03 -3.00 13.14
CA VAL A 135 29.86 -3.90 13.03
C VAL A 135 30.31 -5.36 12.91
N LYS A 136 31.26 -5.62 12.04
CA LYS A 136 31.83 -6.97 11.83
C LYS A 136 32.52 -7.49 13.08
N TYR A 137 33.26 -6.65 13.80
CA TYR A 137 33.89 -7.05 15.05
C TYR A 137 32.87 -7.53 16.08
N VAL A 138 31.78 -6.78 16.30
CA VAL A 138 30.69 -7.19 17.21
C VAL A 138 30.04 -8.49 16.74
N TYR A 139 29.81 -8.63 15.43
CA TYR A 139 29.22 -9.84 14.84
C TYR A 139 30.10 -11.07 15.06
N ASP A 140 31.41 -10.96 14.81
CA ASP A 140 32.37 -12.06 14.97
C ASP A 140 32.56 -12.47 16.44
N HIS A 141 32.43 -11.51 17.41
CA HIS A 141 32.64 -11.70 18.83
C HIS A 141 31.35 -11.76 19.67
N GLN A 142 30.19 -11.98 19.01
CA GLN A 142 28.88 -11.97 19.68
C GLN A 142 28.73 -12.96 20.83
N SER A 143 29.51 -14.05 20.81
CA SER A 143 29.52 -15.03 21.90
C SER A 143 30.13 -14.51 23.19
N GLU A 144 30.91 -13.43 23.14
CA GLU A 144 31.54 -12.79 24.29
C GLU A 144 30.57 -11.84 25.05
N GLU A 145 29.44 -11.47 24.40
CA GLU A 145 28.40 -10.61 24.98
C GLU A 145 27.14 -11.42 25.31
N LYS A 146 26.49 -11.07 26.42
CA LYS A 146 25.21 -11.70 26.84
C LYS A 146 24.05 -10.98 26.16
N LEU A 147 23.88 -11.23 24.84
CA LEU A 147 22.82 -10.63 24.04
C LEU A 147 21.52 -11.42 24.22
N ASP A 148 20.41 -10.70 24.38
CA ASP A 148 19.07 -11.29 24.28
C ASP A 148 18.67 -11.59 22.84
N LYS A 149 17.45 -12.08 22.63
CA LYS A 149 16.98 -12.50 21.31
C LYS A 149 16.85 -11.34 20.32
N GLU A 150 16.30 -10.19 20.76
CA GLU A 150 16.18 -9.00 19.93
C GLU A 150 17.54 -8.44 19.54
N GLN A 151 18.46 -8.37 20.48
CA GLN A 151 19.81 -7.88 20.27
C GLN A 151 20.59 -8.75 19.30
N LYS A 152 20.48 -10.07 19.40
CA LYS A 152 21.08 -11.00 18.42
C LYS A 152 20.51 -10.81 17.04
N LYS A 153 19.19 -10.66 16.94
CA LYS A 153 18.53 -10.44 15.65
C LYS A 153 18.91 -9.10 15.03
N LEU A 154 18.95 -8.02 15.82
CA LEU A 154 19.41 -6.72 15.34
C LEU A 154 20.85 -6.78 14.83
N LEU A 155 21.75 -7.42 15.56
CA LEU A 155 23.15 -7.59 15.17
C LEU A 155 23.26 -8.33 13.83
N GLU A 156 22.56 -9.46 13.71
CA GLU A 156 22.51 -10.26 12.48
C GLU A 156 22.00 -9.44 11.29
N GLU A 157 20.85 -8.77 11.44
CA GLU A 157 20.25 -7.99 10.36
C GLU A 157 21.08 -6.75 10.01
N THR A 158 21.69 -6.10 11.00
CA THR A 158 22.62 -4.99 10.76
C THR A 158 23.81 -5.46 9.93
N TYR A 159 24.47 -6.55 10.33
CA TYR A 159 25.59 -7.10 9.56
C TYR A 159 25.19 -7.48 8.12
N LYS A 160 24.09 -8.21 7.96
CA LYS A 160 23.55 -8.59 6.65
C LYS A 160 23.19 -7.38 5.80
N SER A 161 22.61 -6.33 6.41
CA SER A 161 22.27 -5.08 5.71
C SER A 161 23.52 -4.40 5.14
N PHE A 162 24.61 -4.31 5.89
CA PHE A 162 25.88 -3.77 5.39
C PHE A 162 26.43 -4.60 4.23
N VAL A 163 26.43 -5.92 4.35
CA VAL A 163 26.89 -6.82 3.27
C VAL A 163 26.04 -6.65 2.01
N ARG A 164 24.72 -6.64 2.12
CA ARG A 164 23.78 -6.42 1.01
C ARG A 164 23.88 -5.01 0.40
N SER A 165 24.41 -4.06 1.14
CA SER A 165 24.66 -2.69 0.67
C SER A 165 26.09 -2.49 0.11
N GLY A 166 26.87 -3.57 -0.04
CA GLY A 166 28.16 -3.52 -0.70
C GLY A 166 29.36 -3.22 0.21
N ALA A 167 29.22 -3.32 1.55
CA ALA A 167 30.33 -3.06 2.48
C ALA A 167 31.57 -3.95 2.23
N ASN A 168 31.39 -5.16 1.69
CA ASN A 168 32.46 -6.12 1.36
C ASN A 168 33.07 -5.90 -0.03
N LEU A 169 32.56 -4.97 -0.83
CA LEU A 169 33.10 -4.72 -2.18
C LEU A 169 34.41 -3.91 -2.11
N SER A 170 35.22 -4.02 -3.17
CA SER A 170 36.36 -3.13 -3.37
C SER A 170 35.91 -1.70 -3.61
N ALA A 171 36.77 -0.71 -3.36
CA ALA A 171 36.47 0.70 -3.53
C ALA A 171 35.93 1.04 -4.94
N ASP A 172 36.53 0.47 -5.99
CA ASP A 172 36.06 0.67 -7.36
C ASP A 172 34.64 0.14 -7.60
N LYS A 173 34.32 -1.01 -7.03
CA LYS A 173 32.99 -1.61 -7.11
C LYS A 173 31.97 -0.83 -6.27
N GLN A 174 32.37 -0.31 -5.10
CA GLN A 174 31.52 0.56 -4.30
C GLN A 174 31.17 1.85 -5.05
N GLU A 175 32.12 2.46 -5.76
CA GLU A 175 31.86 3.64 -6.57
C GLU A 175 30.89 3.36 -7.73
N GLN A 176 30.99 2.19 -8.38
CA GLN A 176 30.01 1.75 -9.37
C GLN A 176 28.63 1.55 -8.75
N LEU A 177 28.56 0.92 -7.57
CA LEU A 177 27.31 0.68 -6.87
C LEU A 177 26.61 1.99 -6.46
N ARG A 178 27.37 3.01 -6.02
CA ARG A 178 26.84 4.37 -5.71
C ARG A 178 26.17 4.99 -6.92
N LYS A 179 26.80 4.93 -8.09
CA LYS A 179 26.23 5.45 -9.35
C LYS A 179 24.93 4.73 -9.71
N LEU A 180 24.92 3.40 -9.63
CA LEU A 180 23.72 2.59 -9.88
C LEU A 180 22.60 2.89 -8.88
N ASN A 181 22.89 3.05 -7.59
CA ASN A 181 21.89 3.39 -6.58
C ASN A 181 21.25 4.75 -6.85
N GLN A 182 22.04 5.77 -7.21
CA GLN A 182 21.52 7.09 -7.59
C GLN A 182 20.68 7.02 -8.85
N GLU A 183 21.13 6.32 -9.89
CA GLU A 183 20.40 6.15 -11.14
C GLU A 183 19.06 5.44 -10.91
N ILE A 184 19.05 4.31 -10.19
CA ILE A 184 17.84 3.56 -9.84
C ILE A 184 16.87 4.46 -9.07
N SER A 185 17.32 5.19 -8.07
CA SER A 185 16.50 6.09 -7.27
C SER A 185 15.81 7.16 -8.13
N MET A 186 16.56 7.78 -9.05
CA MET A 186 16.02 8.82 -9.94
C MET A 186 15.06 8.25 -10.99
N LEU A 187 15.35 7.06 -11.52
CA LEU A 187 14.45 6.39 -12.49
C LEU A 187 13.12 5.96 -11.82
N GLN A 188 13.17 5.45 -10.60
CA GLN A 188 11.97 5.10 -9.82
C GLN A 188 11.10 6.35 -9.55
N LEU A 189 11.73 7.44 -9.13
CA LEU A 189 11.02 8.71 -8.90
C LEU A 189 10.38 9.22 -10.19
N THR A 190 11.12 9.22 -11.29
CA THR A 190 10.64 9.64 -12.61
C THR A 190 9.45 8.79 -13.05
N PHE A 191 9.52 7.47 -12.89
CA PHE A 191 8.44 6.57 -13.22
C PHE A 191 7.15 6.90 -12.45
N GLY A 192 7.25 7.09 -11.13
CA GLY A 192 6.10 7.45 -10.28
C GLY A 192 5.48 8.80 -10.68
N GLN A 193 6.31 9.81 -10.98
CA GLN A 193 5.84 11.12 -11.42
C GLN A 193 5.17 11.06 -12.81
N ASN A 194 5.75 10.32 -13.76
CA ASN A 194 5.15 10.10 -15.08
C ASN A 194 3.77 9.44 -14.96
N MET A 195 3.66 8.39 -14.15
CA MET A 195 2.40 7.67 -13.96
C MET A 195 1.31 8.57 -13.37
N LEU A 196 1.65 9.40 -12.38
CA LEU A 196 0.69 10.35 -11.79
C LEU A 196 0.25 11.39 -12.81
N ALA A 197 1.19 11.94 -13.59
CA ALA A 197 0.91 12.91 -14.64
C ALA A 197 -0.01 12.34 -15.74
N GLU A 198 0.26 11.14 -16.22
CA GLU A 198 -0.57 10.44 -17.22
C GLU A 198 -1.99 10.17 -16.70
N THR A 199 -2.10 9.70 -15.45
CA THR A 199 -3.40 9.45 -14.82
C THR A 199 -4.25 10.72 -14.72
N ASN A 200 -3.62 11.86 -14.39
CA ASN A 200 -4.30 13.15 -14.25
C ASN A 200 -4.60 13.83 -15.59
N ALA A 201 -3.80 13.57 -16.64
CA ALA A 201 -3.95 14.22 -17.94
C ALA A 201 -5.16 13.71 -18.72
N PHE A 202 -5.52 12.45 -18.56
CA PHE A 202 -6.64 11.85 -19.29
C PHE A 202 -7.99 12.38 -18.79
N GLN A 203 -8.89 12.65 -19.76
CA GLN A 203 -10.29 12.92 -19.50
C GLN A 203 -11.17 12.44 -20.65
N LEU A 204 -12.25 11.75 -20.31
CA LEU A 204 -13.36 11.49 -21.20
C LEU A 204 -14.46 12.50 -20.86
N VAL A 205 -14.68 13.47 -21.74
CA VAL A 205 -15.73 14.47 -21.58
C VAL A 205 -16.98 14.00 -22.30
N ILE A 206 -18.11 13.97 -21.61
CA ILE A 206 -19.44 13.69 -22.15
C ILE A 206 -20.27 14.97 -22.02
N ASP A 207 -20.90 15.40 -23.09
CA ASP A 207 -21.78 16.56 -23.17
C ASP A 207 -23.23 16.19 -23.58
N ASN A 208 -23.43 14.98 -24.12
CA ASN A 208 -24.75 14.45 -24.40
C ASN A 208 -25.22 13.52 -23.27
N LYS A 209 -26.35 13.83 -22.68
CA LYS A 209 -26.95 13.06 -21.56
C LYS A 209 -27.26 11.61 -21.96
N ASP A 210 -27.59 11.34 -23.22
CA ASP A 210 -27.91 10.00 -23.69
C ASP A 210 -26.68 9.06 -23.65
N ASP A 211 -25.47 9.61 -23.66
CA ASP A 211 -24.21 8.85 -23.57
C ASP A 211 -23.88 8.40 -22.12
N LEU A 212 -24.68 8.83 -21.15
CA LEU A 212 -24.61 8.37 -19.76
C LEU A 212 -25.43 7.09 -19.51
N ALA A 213 -26.06 6.53 -20.54
CA ALA A 213 -26.91 5.34 -20.43
C ALA A 213 -26.13 4.19 -19.75
N GLY A 214 -26.81 3.51 -18.80
CA GLY A 214 -26.25 2.42 -17.99
C GLY A 214 -25.47 2.84 -16.76
N LEU A 215 -24.94 4.07 -16.73
CA LEU A 215 -24.08 4.51 -15.62
C LEU A 215 -24.87 4.72 -14.31
N PRO A 216 -24.31 4.32 -13.15
CA PRO A 216 -24.92 4.57 -11.82
C PRO A 216 -25.06 6.06 -11.52
N LYS A 217 -26.14 6.45 -10.85
CA LYS A 217 -26.47 7.85 -10.54
C LYS A 217 -25.37 8.57 -9.76
N ASN A 218 -24.74 7.88 -8.80
CA ASN A 218 -23.64 8.45 -8.01
C ASN A 218 -22.38 8.68 -8.86
N LEU A 219 -22.09 7.81 -9.83
CA LEU A 219 -20.98 8.02 -10.75
C LEU A 219 -21.24 9.22 -11.67
N ILE A 220 -22.47 9.37 -12.16
CA ILE A 220 -22.86 10.53 -12.95
C ILE A 220 -22.74 11.82 -12.13
N ALA A 221 -23.20 11.80 -10.88
CA ALA A 221 -23.09 12.96 -9.99
C ALA A 221 -21.63 13.34 -9.71
N SER A 222 -20.78 12.37 -9.37
CA SER A 222 -19.37 12.64 -9.12
C SER A 222 -18.63 13.12 -10.37
N SER A 223 -18.96 12.62 -11.56
CA SER A 223 -18.35 13.07 -12.82
C SER A 223 -18.76 14.50 -13.21
N ALA A 224 -19.95 14.96 -12.79
CA ALA A 224 -20.40 16.35 -12.94
C ALA A 224 -19.59 17.30 -12.03
N GLU A 225 -19.31 16.89 -10.78
CA GLU A 225 -18.43 17.68 -9.89
C GLU A 225 -17.00 17.77 -10.44
N VAL A 226 -16.44 16.67 -10.94
CA VAL A 226 -15.12 16.70 -11.61
C VAL A 226 -15.13 17.63 -12.83
N ALA A 227 -16.21 17.66 -13.62
CA ALA A 227 -16.35 18.57 -14.74
C ALA A 227 -16.33 20.02 -14.27
N LYS A 228 -17.07 20.34 -13.22
CA LYS A 228 -17.12 21.69 -12.61
C LYS A 228 -15.74 22.12 -12.09
N GLU A 229 -15.03 21.26 -11.36
CA GLU A 229 -13.66 21.49 -10.89
C GLU A 229 -12.69 21.81 -12.05
N ARG A 230 -12.96 21.27 -13.26
CA ARG A 230 -12.18 21.50 -14.48
C ARG A 230 -12.72 22.63 -15.37
N GLY A 231 -13.70 23.40 -14.90
CA GLY A 231 -14.29 24.50 -15.67
C GLY A 231 -15.17 24.06 -16.85
N LEU A 232 -15.71 22.86 -16.80
CA LEU A 232 -16.57 22.26 -17.82
C LEU A 232 -18.02 22.10 -17.30
N ASP A 233 -18.58 23.16 -16.74
CA ASP A 233 -19.94 23.16 -16.19
C ASP A 233 -20.98 22.65 -17.21
N GLY A 234 -21.92 21.83 -16.73
CA GLY A 234 -22.98 21.23 -17.55
C GLY A 234 -22.56 20.00 -18.35
N LYS A 235 -21.30 19.54 -18.18
CA LYS A 235 -20.78 18.30 -18.77
C LYS A 235 -20.45 17.28 -17.67
N TRP A 236 -19.97 16.11 -18.09
CA TRP A 236 -19.49 15.04 -17.23
C TRP A 236 -18.07 14.67 -17.62
N VAL A 237 -17.17 14.57 -16.66
CA VAL A 237 -15.77 14.21 -16.88
C VAL A 237 -15.45 12.91 -16.14
N PHE A 238 -15.04 11.89 -16.91
CA PHE A 238 -14.55 10.62 -16.38
C PHE A 238 -13.03 10.56 -16.53
N THR A 239 -12.36 10.03 -15.50
CA THR A 239 -10.90 9.99 -15.38
C THR A 239 -10.39 8.55 -15.28
N LEU A 240 -9.07 8.37 -15.26
CA LEU A 240 -8.45 7.04 -15.09
C LEU A 240 -8.26 6.62 -13.63
N HIS A 241 -8.77 7.39 -12.68
CA HIS A 241 -8.84 6.93 -11.29
C HIS A 241 -9.83 5.77 -11.15
N ASN A 242 -9.47 4.75 -10.37
CA ASN A 242 -10.27 3.52 -10.27
C ASN A 242 -11.77 3.76 -9.97
N PRO A 243 -12.17 4.67 -9.07
CA PRO A 243 -13.60 4.95 -8.82
C PRO A 243 -14.35 5.53 -10.03
N SER A 244 -13.65 6.00 -11.05
CA SER A 244 -14.23 6.52 -12.29
C SER A 244 -14.18 5.47 -13.41
N VAL A 245 -12.99 4.95 -13.72
CA VAL A 245 -12.80 4.07 -14.88
C VAL A 245 -13.45 2.70 -14.68
N MET A 246 -13.32 2.06 -13.51
CA MET A 246 -13.81 0.69 -13.32
C MET A 246 -15.34 0.60 -13.41
N PRO A 247 -16.14 1.41 -12.70
CA PRO A 247 -17.59 1.38 -12.88
C PRO A 247 -18.03 1.89 -14.25
N PHE A 248 -17.26 2.78 -14.91
CA PHE A 248 -17.56 3.16 -16.28
C PHE A 248 -17.48 1.96 -17.24
N LEU A 249 -16.41 1.16 -17.14
CA LEU A 249 -16.23 -0.05 -17.93
C LEU A 249 -17.26 -1.16 -17.61
N GLN A 250 -17.77 -1.18 -16.39
CA GLN A 250 -18.75 -2.17 -15.93
C GLN A 250 -20.18 -1.83 -16.34
N TYR A 251 -20.56 -0.56 -16.37
CA TYR A 251 -21.96 -0.16 -16.46
C TYR A 251 -22.33 0.65 -17.70
N SER A 252 -21.39 1.34 -18.37
CA SER A 252 -21.75 2.15 -19.55
C SER A 252 -22.29 1.30 -20.69
N ASP A 253 -23.48 1.63 -21.18
CA ASP A 253 -24.09 0.98 -22.35
C ASP A 253 -23.36 1.35 -23.66
N ARG A 254 -22.58 2.43 -23.66
CA ARG A 254 -21.86 2.94 -24.83
C ARG A 254 -20.51 2.22 -25.00
N ARG A 255 -20.51 1.19 -25.89
CA ARG A 255 -19.32 0.37 -26.16
C ARG A 255 -18.10 1.19 -26.60
N GLU A 256 -18.32 2.15 -27.51
CA GLU A 256 -17.28 3.04 -28.03
C GLU A 256 -16.64 3.92 -26.94
N LEU A 257 -17.41 4.30 -25.93
CA LEU A 257 -16.89 5.06 -24.78
C LEU A 257 -16.16 4.14 -23.79
N ARG A 258 -16.63 2.88 -23.61
CA ARG A 258 -15.86 1.87 -22.85
C ARG A 258 -14.52 1.60 -23.53
N GLU A 259 -14.48 1.46 -24.86
CA GLU A 259 -13.24 1.28 -25.62
C GLU A 259 -12.26 2.45 -25.38
N ARG A 260 -12.74 3.69 -25.47
CA ARG A 260 -11.90 4.88 -25.21
C ARG A 260 -11.35 4.90 -23.79
N MET A 261 -12.18 4.64 -22.78
CA MET A 261 -11.77 4.56 -21.39
C MET A 261 -10.75 3.44 -21.15
N TYR A 262 -11.03 2.25 -21.67
CA TYR A 262 -10.14 1.09 -21.56
C TYR A 262 -8.77 1.36 -22.20
N LYS A 263 -8.76 1.82 -23.46
CA LYS A 263 -7.52 2.16 -24.15
C LYS A 263 -6.74 3.25 -23.42
N GLY A 264 -7.41 4.29 -22.93
CA GLY A 264 -6.78 5.31 -22.09
C GLY A 264 -6.14 4.71 -20.84
N TYR A 265 -6.83 3.78 -20.18
CA TYR A 265 -6.34 3.15 -18.96
C TYR A 265 -5.12 2.27 -19.21
N ILE A 266 -5.16 1.37 -20.20
CA ILE A 266 -4.07 0.41 -20.45
C ILE A 266 -2.87 0.99 -21.19
N SER A 267 -2.98 2.20 -21.77
CA SER A 267 -1.89 2.85 -22.52
C SER A 267 -1.14 3.92 -21.70
N ARG A 268 -1.41 4.00 -20.40
CA ARG A 268 -0.67 4.95 -19.53
C ARG A 268 0.83 4.69 -19.59
N GLY A 269 1.61 5.75 -19.77
CA GLY A 269 3.07 5.70 -19.85
C GLY A 269 3.65 5.09 -21.12
N CYS A 270 2.84 4.84 -22.18
CA CYS A 270 3.32 4.37 -23.48
C CYS A 270 2.69 5.09 -24.69
N GLN A 271 2.23 6.32 -24.50
CA GLN A 271 1.59 7.11 -25.55
C GLN A 271 2.56 8.07 -26.28
N GLY A 272 3.84 8.03 -25.95
CA GLY A 272 4.83 9.00 -26.38
C GLY A 272 4.80 10.31 -25.56
N GLY A 273 5.69 11.21 -25.84
CA GLY A 273 5.81 12.49 -25.12
C GLY A 273 6.62 12.41 -23.83
N LYS A 274 6.52 13.47 -23.01
CA LYS A 274 7.38 13.66 -21.84
C LYS A 274 7.17 12.67 -20.69
N ASN A 275 6.00 12.05 -20.63
CA ASN A 275 5.65 11.12 -19.57
C ASN A 275 5.74 9.65 -20.01
N ASP A 276 6.31 9.37 -21.18
CA ASP A 276 6.51 8.00 -21.66
C ASP A 276 7.52 7.29 -20.76
N SER A 277 7.13 6.14 -20.23
CA SER A 277 7.91 5.39 -19.26
C SER A 277 8.70 4.24 -19.87
N ARG A 278 8.59 3.95 -21.17
CA ARG A 278 9.26 2.79 -21.79
C ARG A 278 10.78 2.85 -21.66
N GLU A 279 11.38 4.00 -21.98
CA GLU A 279 12.83 4.18 -21.82
C GLU A 279 13.26 4.21 -20.33
N VAL A 280 12.41 4.73 -19.45
CA VAL A 280 12.65 4.69 -18.00
C VAL A 280 12.70 3.24 -17.50
N VAL A 281 11.74 2.41 -17.91
CA VAL A 281 11.70 0.98 -17.58
C VAL A 281 12.95 0.26 -18.07
N LYS A 282 13.33 0.43 -19.34
CA LYS A 282 14.48 -0.23 -19.92
C LYS A 282 15.79 0.10 -19.17
N LYS A 283 16.03 1.38 -18.89
CA LYS A 283 17.16 1.84 -18.09
C LYS A 283 17.12 1.28 -16.66
N LEU A 284 15.95 1.29 -16.04
CA LEU A 284 15.77 0.84 -14.68
C LEU A 284 16.06 -0.65 -14.51
N VAL A 285 15.54 -1.50 -15.42
CA VAL A 285 15.79 -2.95 -15.40
C VAL A 285 17.26 -3.26 -15.69
N LYS A 286 17.89 -2.52 -16.61
CA LYS A 286 19.33 -2.64 -16.91
C LYS A 286 20.18 -2.29 -15.69
N ALA A 287 19.92 -1.15 -15.05
CA ALA A 287 20.66 -0.73 -13.85
C ALA A 287 20.48 -1.71 -12.67
N ARG A 288 19.27 -2.25 -12.50
CA ARG A 288 18.98 -3.30 -11.51
C ARG A 288 19.79 -4.58 -11.76
N LEU A 289 19.83 -5.03 -13.01
CA LEU A 289 20.64 -6.21 -13.38
C LEU A 289 22.14 -5.97 -13.13
N GLU A 290 22.65 -4.80 -13.51
CA GLU A 290 24.05 -4.42 -13.27
C GLU A 290 24.36 -4.38 -11.77
N LYS A 291 23.47 -3.82 -10.97
CA LYS A 291 23.57 -3.83 -9.50
C LYS A 291 23.63 -5.26 -8.95
N ALA A 292 22.72 -6.13 -9.37
CA ALA A 292 22.69 -7.51 -8.91
C ALA A 292 24.00 -8.25 -9.23
N ARG A 293 24.53 -8.10 -10.44
CA ARG A 293 25.81 -8.70 -10.85
C ARG A 293 27.00 -8.15 -10.07
N LEU A 294 27.00 -6.85 -9.82
CA LEU A 294 28.03 -6.22 -9.01
C LEU A 294 28.04 -6.80 -7.59
N MET A 295 26.85 -7.15 -7.07
CA MET A 295 26.65 -7.78 -5.77
C MET A 295 26.86 -9.30 -5.77
N GLY A 296 27.17 -9.91 -6.92
CA GLY A 296 27.45 -11.34 -7.04
C GLY A 296 26.25 -12.24 -7.33
N TYR A 297 25.11 -11.66 -7.67
CA TYR A 297 23.92 -12.39 -8.09
C TYR A 297 23.82 -12.49 -9.60
N GLU A 298 23.16 -13.52 -10.09
CA GLU A 298 22.99 -13.77 -11.53
C GLU A 298 21.96 -12.80 -12.16
N ASP A 299 20.94 -12.46 -11.40
CA ASP A 299 19.86 -11.54 -11.77
C ASP A 299 19.31 -10.78 -10.55
N TYR A 300 18.45 -9.81 -10.83
CA TYR A 300 17.92 -8.95 -9.77
C TYR A 300 16.90 -9.67 -8.87
N ALA A 301 16.10 -10.59 -9.41
CA ALA A 301 15.13 -11.33 -8.63
C ALA A 301 15.83 -12.19 -7.55
N SER A 302 16.91 -12.88 -7.89
CA SER A 302 17.72 -13.66 -6.94
C SER A 302 18.27 -12.78 -5.81
N MET A 303 18.71 -11.55 -6.12
CA MET A 303 19.16 -10.59 -5.10
C MET A 303 18.00 -10.10 -4.22
N ALA A 304 16.85 -9.78 -4.82
CA ALA A 304 15.69 -9.26 -4.12
C ALA A 304 15.05 -10.29 -3.19
N LEU A 305 15.07 -11.57 -3.58
CA LEU A 305 14.45 -12.66 -2.85
C LEU A 305 15.31 -13.22 -1.70
N ASP A 306 16.58 -12.90 -1.62
CA ASP A 306 17.52 -13.41 -0.61
C ASP A 306 17.02 -13.21 0.84
N ASN A 307 16.32 -12.10 1.11
CA ASN A 307 15.75 -11.80 2.43
C ASN A 307 14.20 -11.94 2.48
N ARG A 308 13.58 -12.71 1.58
CA ARG A 308 12.16 -13.03 1.55
C ARG A 308 11.91 -14.45 2.07
N MET A 309 10.62 -14.79 2.29
CA MET A 309 10.23 -16.17 2.63
C MET A 309 10.45 -17.12 1.46
N ALA A 310 10.18 -16.69 0.24
CA ALA A 310 10.31 -17.49 -0.98
C ALA A 310 11.78 -17.86 -1.30
N LYS A 311 12.75 -17.04 -0.95
CA LYS A 311 14.19 -17.24 -1.12
C LYS A 311 14.69 -17.26 -2.57
N THR A 312 13.99 -17.89 -3.51
CA THR A 312 14.44 -18.09 -4.89
C THR A 312 13.34 -17.78 -5.91
N PRO A 313 13.71 -17.40 -7.15
CA PRO A 313 12.75 -17.23 -8.24
C PRO A 313 11.93 -18.49 -8.53
N GLU A 314 12.55 -19.69 -8.44
CA GLU A 314 11.88 -20.97 -8.68
C GLU A 314 10.72 -21.20 -7.73
N ALA A 315 10.87 -20.91 -6.44
CA ALA A 315 9.80 -21.04 -5.44
C ALA A 315 8.64 -20.08 -5.75
N VAL A 316 8.93 -18.89 -6.26
CA VAL A 316 7.90 -17.93 -6.69
C VAL A 316 7.14 -18.48 -7.90
N TYR A 317 7.85 -18.91 -8.94
CA TYR A 317 7.20 -19.48 -10.13
C TYR A 317 6.40 -20.73 -9.82
N GLU A 318 6.89 -21.61 -8.94
CA GLU A 318 6.16 -22.79 -8.51
C GLU A 318 4.80 -22.44 -7.92
N LEU A 319 4.73 -21.47 -7.01
CA LEU A 319 3.47 -21.00 -6.46
C LEU A 319 2.58 -20.38 -7.55
N LEU A 320 3.12 -19.48 -8.36
CA LEU A 320 2.34 -18.79 -9.39
C LEU A 320 1.77 -19.77 -10.42
N ASP A 321 2.53 -20.79 -10.82
CA ASP A 321 2.07 -21.82 -11.77
C ASP A 321 0.97 -22.73 -11.19
N GLN A 322 1.01 -23.03 -9.87
CA GLN A 322 -0.06 -23.77 -9.20
C GLN A 322 -1.40 -23.03 -9.28
N VAL A 323 -1.37 -21.69 -9.23
CA VAL A 323 -2.57 -20.85 -9.28
C VAL A 323 -2.96 -20.52 -10.72
N TRP A 324 -1.98 -20.31 -11.60
CA TRP A 324 -2.18 -19.87 -12.99
C TRP A 324 -3.03 -20.81 -13.83
N LYS A 325 -2.70 -22.11 -13.78
CA LYS A 325 -3.37 -23.10 -14.65
C LYS A 325 -4.86 -23.23 -14.36
N PRO A 326 -5.33 -23.43 -13.13
CA PRO A 326 -6.75 -23.48 -12.84
C PRO A 326 -7.45 -22.12 -13.05
N ALA A 327 -6.78 -21.01 -12.76
CA ALA A 327 -7.31 -19.66 -12.98
C ALA A 327 -7.56 -19.40 -14.48
N LEU A 328 -6.61 -19.78 -15.34
CA LEU A 328 -6.75 -19.61 -16.79
C LEU A 328 -7.89 -20.49 -17.36
N ALA A 329 -8.08 -21.70 -16.86
CA ALA A 329 -9.21 -22.55 -17.22
C ALA A 329 -10.53 -21.89 -16.82
N LYS A 330 -10.62 -21.36 -15.61
CA LYS A 330 -11.79 -20.63 -15.10
C LYS A 330 -12.09 -19.36 -15.89
N ALA A 331 -11.06 -18.58 -16.25
CA ALA A 331 -11.22 -17.40 -17.08
C ALA A 331 -11.75 -17.71 -18.49
N LYS A 332 -11.40 -18.87 -19.07
CA LYS A 332 -11.97 -19.34 -20.34
C LYS A 332 -13.45 -19.68 -20.24
N GLU A 333 -13.89 -20.26 -19.11
CA GLU A 333 -15.32 -20.49 -18.84
C GLU A 333 -16.07 -19.15 -18.73
N GLU A 334 -15.50 -18.21 -18.00
CA GLU A 334 -16.07 -16.86 -17.86
C GLU A 334 -16.14 -16.11 -19.20
N LEU A 335 -15.14 -16.26 -20.06
CA LEU A 335 -15.17 -15.70 -21.43
C LEU A 335 -16.28 -16.32 -22.27
N ALA A 336 -16.56 -17.62 -22.13
CA ALA A 336 -17.67 -18.27 -22.81
C ALA A 336 -19.02 -17.71 -22.36
N ASP A 337 -19.21 -17.47 -21.06
CA ASP A 337 -20.40 -16.81 -20.52
C ASP A 337 -20.58 -15.39 -21.08
N ILE A 338 -19.49 -14.62 -21.12
CA ILE A 338 -19.46 -13.27 -21.71
C ILE A 338 -19.89 -13.31 -23.18
N GLN A 339 -19.34 -14.25 -23.95
CA GLN A 339 -19.64 -14.39 -25.36
C GLN A 339 -21.12 -14.80 -25.61
N GLU A 340 -21.71 -15.59 -24.69
CA GLU A 340 -23.12 -15.93 -24.73
C GLU A 340 -24.01 -14.71 -24.47
N GLU A 341 -23.68 -13.89 -23.47
CA GLU A 341 -24.42 -12.65 -23.20
C GLU A 341 -24.31 -11.65 -24.36
N MET A 342 -23.15 -11.55 -25.01
CA MET A 342 -22.99 -10.72 -26.20
C MET A 342 -23.90 -11.16 -27.35
N LYS A 343 -24.06 -12.49 -27.59
CA LYS A 343 -24.97 -13.03 -28.58
C LYS A 343 -26.44 -12.70 -28.29
N LYS A 344 -26.85 -12.71 -27.02
CA LYS A 344 -28.19 -12.28 -26.58
C LYS A 344 -28.47 -10.80 -26.95
N ASP A 345 -27.42 -9.96 -26.91
CA ASP A 345 -27.47 -8.56 -27.35
C ASP A 345 -27.32 -8.40 -28.90
N GLY A 346 -27.35 -9.50 -29.68
CA GLY A 346 -27.22 -9.47 -31.15
C GLY A 346 -25.80 -9.16 -31.64
N ARG A 347 -24.77 -9.34 -30.77
CA ARG A 347 -23.37 -9.09 -31.08
C ARG A 347 -22.65 -10.42 -31.37
N ASP A 348 -22.42 -10.71 -32.63
CA ASP A 348 -21.78 -11.96 -33.08
C ASP A 348 -20.31 -11.72 -33.51
N PHE A 349 -19.51 -11.18 -32.58
CA PHE A 349 -18.07 -11.01 -32.72
C PHE A 349 -17.35 -11.34 -31.41
N THR A 350 -16.04 -11.58 -31.50
CA THR A 350 -15.23 -11.91 -30.28
C THR A 350 -15.18 -10.73 -29.33
N ALA A 351 -15.37 -11.02 -28.03
CA ALA A 351 -15.24 -10.04 -26.96
C ALA A 351 -13.83 -9.43 -26.95
N GLU A 352 -13.79 -8.15 -26.66
CA GLU A 352 -12.56 -7.39 -26.43
C GLU A 352 -12.39 -7.04 -24.93
N GLY A 353 -11.22 -6.55 -24.53
CA GLY A 353 -10.97 -6.22 -23.13
C GLY A 353 -11.96 -5.21 -22.53
N TRP A 354 -12.46 -4.25 -23.32
CA TRP A 354 -13.49 -3.28 -22.91
C TRP A 354 -14.92 -3.86 -22.84
N ASP A 355 -15.13 -5.10 -23.30
CA ASP A 355 -16.41 -5.79 -23.19
C ASP A 355 -16.48 -6.66 -21.92
N TRP A 356 -15.31 -7.07 -21.39
CA TRP A 356 -15.24 -8.04 -20.27
C TRP A 356 -16.08 -7.63 -19.08
N ARG A 357 -15.76 -6.49 -18.44
CA ARG A 357 -16.40 -6.08 -17.20
C ARG A 357 -17.91 -5.85 -17.36
N TYR A 358 -18.32 -5.31 -18.50
CA TYR A 358 -19.70 -5.05 -18.83
C TYR A 358 -20.53 -6.33 -18.97
N TYR A 359 -20.05 -7.29 -19.75
CA TYR A 359 -20.78 -8.54 -19.98
C TYR A 359 -20.59 -9.55 -18.83
N ALA A 360 -19.49 -9.52 -18.11
CA ALA A 360 -19.31 -10.31 -16.90
C ALA A 360 -20.33 -9.92 -15.80
N ASP A 361 -20.61 -8.62 -15.64
CA ASP A 361 -21.64 -8.15 -14.72
C ASP A 361 -23.04 -8.67 -15.14
N ARG A 362 -23.38 -8.61 -16.40
CA ARG A 362 -24.63 -9.15 -16.94
C ARG A 362 -24.75 -10.66 -16.76
N ALA A 363 -23.70 -11.41 -17.07
CA ALA A 363 -23.66 -12.85 -16.84
C ALA A 363 -23.82 -13.21 -15.36
N LYS A 364 -23.13 -12.46 -14.48
CA LYS A 364 -23.27 -12.60 -13.01
C LYS A 364 -24.71 -12.37 -12.56
N ARG A 365 -25.35 -11.30 -13.04
CA ARG A 365 -26.77 -11.00 -12.74
C ARG A 365 -27.71 -12.08 -13.26
N ALA A 366 -27.48 -12.58 -14.47
CA ALA A 366 -28.30 -13.64 -15.07
C ALA A 366 -28.18 -14.97 -14.27
N LYS A 367 -26.96 -15.35 -13.86
CA LYS A 367 -26.71 -16.61 -13.13
C LYS A 367 -27.14 -16.60 -11.68
N TYR A 368 -26.97 -15.46 -10.96
CA TYR A 368 -27.14 -15.40 -9.51
C TYR A 368 -28.25 -14.49 -9.05
N ALA A 369 -28.97 -13.84 -9.97
CA ALA A 369 -29.98 -12.82 -9.69
C ALA A 369 -29.44 -11.76 -8.70
N PHE A 370 -28.20 -11.34 -8.88
CA PHE A 370 -27.47 -10.46 -8.00
C PHE A 370 -26.86 -9.28 -8.75
N ASP A 371 -27.26 -8.07 -8.35
CA ASP A 371 -26.65 -6.82 -8.77
C ASP A 371 -25.82 -6.27 -7.61
N GLU A 372 -24.52 -6.11 -7.80
CA GLU A 372 -23.60 -5.59 -6.78
C GLU A 372 -23.99 -4.18 -6.30
N ASN A 373 -24.66 -3.40 -7.13
CA ASN A 373 -25.21 -2.09 -6.72
C ASN A 373 -26.27 -2.20 -5.63
N GLU A 374 -26.93 -3.37 -5.45
CA GLU A 374 -27.88 -3.60 -4.35
C GLU A 374 -27.20 -3.57 -2.98
N LEU A 375 -25.88 -3.79 -2.90
CA LEU A 375 -25.11 -3.71 -1.65
C LEU A 375 -24.86 -2.27 -1.21
N ARG A 376 -24.63 -1.35 -2.16
CA ARG A 376 -24.17 0.02 -1.86
C ARG A 376 -25.03 0.77 -0.83
N PRO A 377 -26.37 0.71 -0.83
CA PRO A 377 -27.18 1.37 0.18
C PRO A 377 -26.91 0.93 1.62
N TYR A 378 -26.31 -0.25 1.80
CA TYR A 378 -25.96 -0.84 3.10
C TYR A 378 -24.49 -0.62 3.48
N LEU A 379 -23.66 -0.18 2.53
CA LEU A 379 -22.23 0.03 2.69
C LEU A 379 -21.87 1.51 2.83
N LYS A 380 -22.61 2.23 3.69
CA LYS A 380 -22.25 3.61 4.04
C LYS A 380 -20.89 3.62 4.73
N LEU A 381 -19.98 4.50 4.30
CA LEU A 381 -18.58 4.57 4.77
C LEU A 381 -18.47 4.52 6.30
N GLU A 382 -19.24 5.35 7.00
CA GLU A 382 -19.18 5.40 8.46
C GLU A 382 -19.65 4.08 9.09
N ASN A 383 -20.66 3.42 8.51
CA ASN A 383 -21.14 2.14 9.00
C ASN A 383 -20.11 1.03 8.81
N VAL A 384 -19.46 0.97 7.63
CA VAL A 384 -18.37 0.01 7.33
C VAL A 384 -17.21 0.23 8.29
N ARG A 385 -16.78 1.48 8.50
CA ARG A 385 -15.75 1.84 9.47
C ARG A 385 -16.12 1.39 10.89
N ASP A 386 -17.34 1.64 11.32
CA ASP A 386 -17.80 1.28 12.66
C ASP A 386 -17.91 -0.25 12.81
N GLY A 387 -18.27 -0.97 11.74
CA GLY A 387 -18.21 -2.43 11.66
C GLY A 387 -16.78 -2.97 11.79
N LEU A 388 -15.82 -2.31 11.14
CA LEU A 388 -14.41 -2.59 11.28
C LEU A 388 -13.92 -2.41 12.72
N PHE A 389 -14.30 -1.29 13.37
CA PHE A 389 -13.95 -1.03 14.77
C PHE A 389 -14.59 -2.04 15.72
N TYR A 390 -15.82 -2.48 15.42
CA TYR A 390 -16.47 -3.57 16.15
C TYR A 390 -15.66 -4.88 16.07
N CYS A 391 -15.18 -5.26 14.88
CA CYS A 391 -14.35 -6.45 14.71
C CYS A 391 -13.04 -6.35 15.52
N ALA A 392 -12.36 -5.21 15.44
CA ALA A 392 -11.14 -4.96 16.20
C ALA A 392 -11.35 -5.04 17.73
N ASN A 393 -12.50 -4.51 18.20
CA ASN A 393 -12.87 -4.62 19.59
C ASN A 393 -13.15 -6.08 20.01
N LYS A 394 -13.91 -6.83 19.20
CA LYS A 394 -14.22 -8.23 19.46
C LYS A 394 -12.99 -9.12 19.48
N LEU A 395 -12.08 -8.95 18.53
CA LEU A 395 -10.88 -9.78 18.42
C LEU A 395 -9.80 -9.42 19.46
N TYR A 396 -9.60 -8.13 19.71
CA TYR A 396 -8.42 -7.65 20.44
C TYR A 396 -8.74 -6.74 21.64
N GLY A 397 -10.01 -6.40 21.86
CA GLY A 397 -10.42 -5.52 22.95
C GLY A 397 -10.03 -4.05 22.77
N ILE A 398 -9.54 -3.63 21.58
CA ILE A 398 -9.17 -2.23 21.34
C ILE A 398 -10.40 -1.38 21.03
N THR A 399 -10.29 -0.09 21.38
CA THR A 399 -11.32 0.91 21.06
C THR A 399 -10.71 2.06 20.27
N LEU A 400 -11.45 2.55 19.28
CA LEU A 400 -11.07 3.70 18.46
C LEU A 400 -12.09 4.83 18.70
N THR A 401 -11.62 5.95 19.24
CA THR A 401 -12.45 7.09 19.58
C THR A 401 -12.06 8.30 18.73
N PRO A 402 -13.00 8.96 18.04
CA PRO A 402 -12.71 10.17 17.28
C PRO A 402 -12.09 11.24 18.18
N ILE A 403 -11.04 11.88 17.70
CA ILE A 403 -10.39 13.02 18.37
C ILE A 403 -10.52 14.27 17.53
N LYS A 404 -10.68 15.40 18.22
CA LYS A 404 -10.78 16.74 17.61
C LYS A 404 -9.62 17.60 18.07
N ASN A 405 -9.41 18.72 17.41
CA ASN A 405 -8.38 19.71 17.76
C ASN A 405 -6.95 19.15 17.76
N VAL A 406 -6.67 18.26 16.81
CA VAL A 406 -5.34 17.76 16.47
C VAL A 406 -4.97 18.17 15.06
N PRO A 407 -3.67 18.40 14.76
CA PRO A 407 -3.23 18.62 13.38
C PRO A 407 -3.61 17.45 12.48
N LEU A 408 -4.18 17.73 11.31
CA LEU A 408 -4.58 16.71 10.33
C LEU A 408 -3.63 16.73 9.13
N PRO A 409 -3.28 15.55 8.57
CA PRO A 409 -2.44 15.47 7.37
C PRO A 409 -3.15 16.05 6.13
N HIS A 410 -4.46 16.05 6.10
CA HIS A 410 -5.34 16.70 5.12
C HIS A 410 -6.67 17.08 5.78
N PRO A 411 -7.35 18.17 5.37
CA PRO A 411 -8.62 18.61 5.99
C PRO A 411 -9.74 17.57 5.96
N GLU A 412 -9.75 16.66 4.97
CA GLU A 412 -10.74 15.58 4.85
C GLU A 412 -10.36 14.34 5.69
N ALA A 413 -9.16 14.29 6.29
CA ALA A 413 -8.76 13.16 7.11
C ALA A 413 -9.49 13.12 8.45
N GLN A 414 -9.83 11.93 8.89
CA GLN A 414 -10.42 11.67 10.21
C GLN A 414 -9.32 11.19 11.17
N ALA A 415 -9.39 11.60 12.44
CA ALA A 415 -8.41 11.23 13.46
C ALA A 415 -9.07 10.44 14.59
N PHE A 416 -8.39 9.37 15.03
CA PHE A 416 -8.85 8.49 16.11
C PHE A 416 -7.74 8.22 17.10
N GLU A 417 -8.08 8.20 18.40
CA GLU A 417 -7.25 7.64 19.44
C GLU A 417 -7.55 6.16 19.59
N VAL A 418 -6.49 5.32 19.56
CA VAL A 418 -6.58 3.88 19.76
C VAL A 418 -6.16 3.54 21.17
N LYS A 419 -7.04 2.83 21.90
CA LYS A 419 -6.80 2.38 23.28
C LYS A 419 -6.91 0.86 23.37
N ASP A 420 -6.11 0.25 24.24
CA ASP A 420 -6.23 -1.16 24.57
C ASP A 420 -7.45 -1.46 25.48
N ALA A 421 -7.69 -2.73 25.79
CA ALA A 421 -8.80 -3.17 26.63
C ALA A 421 -8.79 -2.59 28.07
N LYS A 422 -7.65 -2.04 28.50
CA LYS A 422 -7.51 -1.36 29.80
C LYS A 422 -7.68 0.15 29.70
N GLY A 423 -8.02 0.67 28.51
CA GLY A 423 -8.14 2.10 28.25
C GLY A 423 -6.82 2.85 28.08
N LYS A 424 -5.68 2.15 28.01
CA LYS A 424 -4.37 2.76 27.79
C LYS A 424 -4.21 3.13 26.30
N HIS A 425 -3.72 4.34 26.05
CA HIS A 425 -3.37 4.82 24.71
C HIS A 425 -2.27 3.92 24.08
N ILE A 426 -2.49 3.46 22.84
CA ILE A 426 -1.54 2.62 22.09
C ILE A 426 -1.19 3.18 20.71
N ALA A 427 -2.02 4.01 20.09
CA ALA A 427 -1.73 4.64 18.81
C ALA A 427 -2.64 5.84 18.51
N ILE A 428 -2.25 6.62 17.49
CA ILE A 428 -3.15 7.52 16.76
C ILE A 428 -3.34 6.94 15.37
N LEU A 429 -4.58 7.00 14.85
CA LEU A 429 -4.92 6.60 13.49
C LEU A 429 -5.51 7.78 12.74
N PHE A 430 -4.96 8.08 11.56
CA PHE A 430 -5.60 8.92 10.56
C PHE A 430 -6.21 8.06 9.46
N MET A 431 -7.39 8.46 8.94
CA MET A 431 -8.04 7.82 7.80
C MET A 431 -8.40 8.89 6.75
N ASP A 432 -7.86 8.75 5.55
CA ASP A 432 -8.02 9.66 4.41
C ASP A 432 -8.60 8.90 3.22
N PHE A 433 -9.89 9.08 2.95
CA PHE A 433 -10.66 8.16 2.11
C PHE A 433 -10.75 8.52 0.63
N PHE A 434 -10.72 9.80 0.25
CA PHE A 434 -11.15 10.23 -1.08
C PHE A 434 -10.00 10.58 -2.02
N PRO A 435 -10.16 10.35 -3.35
CA PRO A 435 -9.17 10.70 -4.36
C PRO A 435 -9.06 12.21 -4.54
N ARG A 436 -7.92 12.66 -5.02
CA ARG A 436 -7.63 14.03 -5.46
C ARG A 436 -6.43 14.01 -6.41
N ALA A 437 -6.27 15.04 -7.24
CA ALA A 437 -5.18 15.14 -8.21
C ALA A 437 -3.78 15.08 -7.56
N SER A 438 -3.66 15.55 -6.31
CA SER A 438 -2.43 15.52 -5.51
C SER A 438 -2.18 14.20 -4.79
N LYS A 439 -3.04 13.20 -4.92
CA LYS A 439 -2.94 11.91 -4.24
C LYS A 439 -2.60 10.80 -5.23
N ARG A 440 -1.63 9.97 -4.87
CA ARG A 440 -1.32 8.73 -5.61
C ARG A 440 -2.51 7.77 -5.55
N GLY A 441 -2.75 7.04 -6.64
CA GLY A 441 -3.79 6.01 -6.71
C GLY A 441 -3.47 4.77 -5.87
N GLY A 442 -4.49 3.94 -5.64
CA GLY A 442 -4.46 2.77 -4.77
C GLY A 442 -4.79 3.11 -3.32
N ALA A 443 -4.53 2.17 -2.41
CA ALA A 443 -4.65 2.38 -0.97
C ALA A 443 -3.33 1.96 -0.29
N TRP A 444 -3.07 2.47 0.89
CA TRP A 444 -1.91 2.09 1.69
C TRP A 444 -2.07 2.46 3.15
N CYS A 445 -1.41 1.70 4.02
CA CYS A 445 -1.14 2.07 5.39
C CYS A 445 0.31 2.57 5.52
N GLY A 446 0.53 3.59 6.34
CA GLY A 446 1.84 4.16 6.62
C GLY A 446 1.91 4.76 8.01
N THR A 447 3.07 5.33 8.35
CA THR A 447 3.29 5.97 9.64
C THR A 447 3.91 7.34 9.47
N TYR A 448 3.48 8.28 10.29
CA TYR A 448 4.18 9.56 10.50
C TYR A 448 5.16 9.49 11.68
N ARG A 449 5.03 8.45 12.51
CA ARG A 449 5.94 8.06 13.57
C ARG A 449 5.75 6.58 13.84
N ASP A 450 6.85 5.83 13.81
CA ASP A 450 6.85 4.40 14.13
C ASP A 450 6.84 4.17 15.65
N GLN A 451 6.45 2.95 16.05
CA GLN A 451 6.63 2.51 17.43
C GLN A 451 8.13 2.38 17.73
N THR A 452 8.58 2.89 18.84
CA THR A 452 9.97 2.79 19.29
C THR A 452 10.06 2.86 20.82
N TYR A 453 11.29 2.78 21.33
CA TYR A 453 11.59 3.03 22.73
C TYR A 453 12.61 4.15 22.91
N GLU A 454 12.28 5.15 23.72
CA GLU A 454 13.20 6.18 24.18
C GLU A 454 13.42 6.05 25.67
N LYS A 455 14.68 5.85 26.08
CA LYS A 455 15.07 5.73 27.51
C LYS A 455 14.19 4.74 28.30
N GLY A 456 13.86 3.61 27.67
CA GLY A 456 13.02 2.55 28.25
C GLY A 456 11.51 2.85 28.27
N LYS A 457 11.08 3.99 27.71
CA LYS A 457 9.65 4.32 27.55
C LYS A 457 9.19 4.04 26.14
N LYS A 458 8.11 3.26 25.99
CA LYS A 458 7.47 3.01 24.69
C LYS A 458 6.89 4.31 24.12
N ILE A 459 7.25 4.62 22.89
CA ILE A 459 6.69 5.68 22.06
C ILE A 459 5.67 5.03 21.11
N THR A 460 4.44 5.52 21.17
CA THR A 460 3.33 4.97 20.38
C THR A 460 3.36 5.46 18.94
N PRO A 461 2.92 4.67 17.96
CA PRO A 461 2.92 5.05 16.56
C PRO A 461 1.83 6.09 16.24
N VAL A 462 2.07 6.85 15.18
CA VAL A 462 1.08 7.70 14.49
C VAL A 462 0.87 7.12 13.10
N VAL A 463 -0.22 6.39 12.94
CA VAL A 463 -0.54 5.58 11.75
C VAL A 463 -1.49 6.33 10.84
N THR A 464 -1.38 6.12 9.54
CA THR A 464 -2.32 6.66 8.54
C THR A 464 -2.76 5.58 7.58
N ILE A 465 -4.06 5.52 7.32
CA ILE A 465 -4.68 4.76 6.23
C ILE A 465 -5.10 5.75 5.16
N VAL A 466 -4.67 5.54 3.94
CA VAL A 466 -4.99 6.38 2.78
C VAL A 466 -5.67 5.54 1.72
N CYS A 467 -6.85 5.96 1.29
CA CYS A 467 -7.67 5.30 0.28
C CYS A 467 -8.01 6.24 -0.88
N ASN A 468 -8.65 5.69 -1.90
CA ASN A 468 -9.16 6.43 -3.05
C ASN A 468 -10.59 5.95 -3.36
N PHE A 469 -11.50 6.04 -2.39
CA PHE A 469 -12.89 5.61 -2.52
C PHE A 469 -13.72 6.60 -3.33
N THR A 470 -14.83 6.13 -3.89
CA THR A 470 -15.77 6.97 -4.65
C THR A 470 -16.22 8.16 -3.80
N LYS A 471 -15.84 9.39 -4.21
CA LYS A 471 -16.24 10.61 -3.52
C LYS A 471 -17.73 10.88 -3.77
N PRO A 472 -18.54 11.10 -2.72
CA PRO A 472 -19.95 11.41 -2.90
C PRO A 472 -20.13 12.84 -3.45
N ALA A 473 -21.29 13.11 -4.07
CA ALA A 473 -21.67 14.48 -4.37
C ALA A 473 -21.90 15.27 -3.06
N ALA A 474 -21.81 16.58 -3.13
CA ALA A 474 -21.99 17.45 -1.97
C ALA A 474 -23.34 17.20 -1.28
N GLY A 475 -23.29 16.90 0.02
CA GLY A 475 -24.48 16.61 0.83
C GLY A 475 -25.01 15.18 0.77
N GLU A 476 -24.43 14.32 -0.07
CA GLU A 476 -24.78 12.90 -0.14
C GLU A 476 -23.82 12.04 0.71
N PRO A 477 -24.27 10.90 1.26
CA PRO A 477 -23.40 9.99 1.98
C PRO A 477 -22.46 9.24 1.02
N ALA A 478 -21.26 8.91 1.49
CA ALA A 478 -20.37 8.00 0.77
C ALA A 478 -20.90 6.57 0.88
N LEU A 479 -21.33 6.01 -0.23
CA LEU A 479 -21.80 4.62 -0.35
C LEU A 479 -20.74 3.82 -1.10
N LEU A 480 -20.06 2.94 -0.37
CA LEU A 480 -18.93 2.17 -0.89
C LEU A 480 -19.37 1.05 -1.82
N THR A 481 -18.48 0.64 -2.70
CA THR A 481 -18.54 -0.67 -3.38
C THR A 481 -18.10 -1.77 -2.40
N ALA A 482 -18.34 -3.02 -2.76
CA ALA A 482 -17.82 -4.17 -1.99
C ALA A 482 -16.27 -4.16 -1.93
N ASP A 483 -15.61 -3.85 -3.05
CA ASP A 483 -14.15 -3.73 -3.15
C ASP A 483 -13.59 -2.61 -2.25
N GLU A 484 -14.25 -1.44 -2.24
CA GLU A 484 -13.86 -0.32 -1.37
C GLU A 484 -14.04 -0.67 0.12
N ALA A 485 -15.10 -1.39 0.48
CA ALA A 485 -15.31 -1.85 1.85
C ALA A 485 -14.25 -2.88 2.27
N SER A 486 -13.94 -3.86 1.41
CA SER A 486 -12.86 -4.84 1.64
C SER A 486 -11.49 -4.14 1.77
N THR A 487 -11.21 -3.16 0.91
CA THR A 487 -9.98 -2.36 0.98
C THR A 487 -9.83 -1.63 2.32
N MET A 488 -10.91 -1.12 2.91
CA MET A 488 -10.86 -0.50 4.23
C MET A 488 -10.43 -1.50 5.32
N PHE A 489 -10.95 -2.73 5.26
CA PHE A 489 -10.55 -3.80 6.17
C PHE A 489 -9.09 -4.22 5.93
N HIS A 490 -8.66 -4.31 4.67
CA HIS A 490 -7.28 -4.60 4.29
C HIS A 490 -6.29 -3.61 4.93
N GLU A 491 -6.47 -2.32 4.66
CA GLU A 491 -5.55 -1.29 5.18
C GLU A 491 -5.55 -1.22 6.71
N PHE A 492 -6.69 -1.54 7.33
CA PHE A 492 -6.76 -1.61 8.77
C PHE A 492 -6.02 -2.84 9.35
N GLY A 493 -5.93 -3.93 8.61
CA GLY A 493 -5.09 -5.07 9.01
C GLY A 493 -3.61 -4.68 9.12
N HIS A 494 -3.10 -3.86 8.20
CA HIS A 494 -1.78 -3.23 8.33
C HIS A 494 -1.70 -2.31 9.56
N ALA A 495 -2.75 -1.51 9.81
CA ALA A 495 -2.80 -0.64 10.98
C ALA A 495 -2.76 -1.45 12.29
N LEU A 496 -3.47 -2.59 12.37
CA LEU A 496 -3.39 -3.49 13.53
C LEU A 496 -1.96 -3.98 13.78
N HIS A 497 -1.20 -4.29 12.72
CA HIS A 497 0.20 -4.65 12.83
C HIS A 497 1.00 -3.51 13.48
N GLN A 498 0.81 -2.26 13.05
CA GLN A 498 1.47 -1.08 13.62
C GLN A 498 1.04 -0.80 15.08
N PHE A 499 -0.23 -1.01 15.42
CA PHE A 499 -0.74 -0.76 16.78
C PHE A 499 -0.17 -1.73 17.82
N PHE A 500 -0.02 -2.99 17.43
CA PHE A 500 0.41 -4.05 18.33
C PHE A 500 1.91 -4.29 18.33
N GLN A 501 2.65 -3.74 17.38
CA GLN A 501 4.10 -3.89 17.33
C GLN A 501 4.74 -3.46 18.65
N ASP A 502 5.69 -4.27 19.13
CA ASP A 502 6.40 -4.04 20.37
C ASP A 502 7.84 -4.52 20.23
N VAL A 503 8.67 -3.67 19.62
CA VAL A 503 10.09 -3.92 19.37
C VAL A 503 10.92 -2.79 19.96
N HIS A 504 12.09 -3.13 20.52
CA HIS A 504 12.99 -2.14 21.12
C HIS A 504 13.88 -1.45 20.08
N TYR A 505 14.11 -2.09 18.95
CA TYR A 505 15.05 -1.64 17.92
C TYR A 505 14.37 -1.50 16.57
N GLN A 506 14.58 -0.34 15.92
CA GLN A 506 13.97 -0.05 14.62
C GLN A 506 14.45 -0.96 13.49
N GLY A 507 15.71 -1.36 13.53
CA GLY A 507 16.31 -2.25 12.52
C GLY A 507 15.66 -3.63 12.38
N ILE A 508 14.79 -4.02 13.33
CA ILE A 508 14.04 -5.28 13.31
C ILE A 508 12.52 -5.06 13.39
N SER A 509 12.03 -3.86 13.12
CA SER A 509 10.59 -3.56 13.13
C SER A 509 9.86 -4.17 11.94
N ASN A 510 10.51 -4.33 10.81
CA ASN A 510 9.89 -4.77 9.57
C ASN A 510 9.94 -6.29 9.38
N VAL A 511 8.82 -6.85 8.94
CA VAL A 511 8.71 -8.24 8.48
C VAL A 511 9.12 -8.35 6.99
N PRO A 512 9.43 -9.56 6.47
CA PRO A 512 9.66 -9.76 5.04
C PRO A 512 8.46 -9.31 4.20
N ARG A 513 8.73 -8.84 2.97
CA ARG A 513 7.70 -8.29 2.06
C ARG A 513 6.61 -9.30 1.73
N ASP A 514 6.95 -10.58 1.58
CA ASP A 514 6.02 -11.66 1.31
C ASP A 514 5.30 -12.21 2.57
N PHE A 515 5.47 -11.53 3.72
CA PHE A 515 4.71 -11.75 4.94
C PHE A 515 3.83 -10.55 5.30
N VAL A 516 4.18 -9.36 4.83
CA VAL A 516 3.56 -8.09 5.29
C VAL A 516 2.07 -8.01 4.99
N GLU A 517 1.59 -8.72 3.96
CA GLU A 517 0.19 -8.74 3.55
C GLU A 517 -0.67 -9.76 4.33
N LEU A 518 -0.08 -10.62 5.14
CA LEU A 518 -0.86 -11.56 5.96
C LEU A 518 -1.84 -10.86 6.92
N PRO A 519 -1.45 -9.83 7.70
CA PRO A 519 -2.39 -9.11 8.56
C PRO A 519 -3.48 -8.35 7.80
N SER A 520 -3.17 -7.81 6.63
CA SER A 520 -4.12 -7.04 5.84
C SER A 520 -5.17 -7.95 5.20
N GLN A 521 -4.74 -8.99 4.51
CA GLN A 521 -5.62 -9.90 3.78
C GLN A 521 -6.48 -10.75 4.70
N ILE A 522 -5.95 -11.28 5.81
CA ILE A 522 -6.77 -12.04 6.75
C ILE A 522 -7.90 -11.17 7.34
N ASN A 523 -7.66 -9.87 7.52
CA ASN A 523 -8.65 -8.95 8.08
C ASN A 523 -9.85 -8.72 7.13
N GLU A 524 -9.71 -8.95 5.83
CA GLU A 524 -10.77 -8.83 4.83
C GLU A 524 -11.91 -9.82 5.06
N HIS A 525 -11.63 -11.01 5.62
CA HIS A 525 -12.63 -12.03 5.87
C HIS A 525 -13.79 -11.57 6.76
N TRP A 526 -13.54 -10.65 7.70
CA TRP A 526 -14.59 -10.10 8.56
C TRP A 526 -15.50 -9.11 7.85
N CYS A 527 -15.07 -8.48 6.74
CA CYS A 527 -15.85 -7.46 6.05
C CYS A 527 -17.25 -7.96 5.68
N PHE A 528 -17.34 -9.11 5.06
CA PHE A 528 -18.59 -9.69 4.56
C PHE A 528 -19.07 -10.91 5.35
N ALA A 529 -18.48 -11.19 6.51
CA ALA A 529 -18.98 -12.24 7.38
C ALA A 529 -20.43 -11.94 7.80
N PRO A 530 -21.38 -12.89 7.68
CA PRO A 530 -22.80 -12.66 7.98
C PRO A 530 -23.06 -12.09 9.38
N GLU A 531 -22.25 -12.48 10.35
CA GLU A 531 -22.33 -11.99 11.74
C GLU A 531 -21.94 -10.52 11.84
N VAL A 532 -20.98 -10.07 11.03
CA VAL A 532 -20.50 -8.68 11.00
C VAL A 532 -21.45 -7.80 10.19
N LEU A 533 -21.96 -8.30 9.07
CA LEU A 533 -22.95 -7.56 8.26
C LEU A 533 -24.22 -7.22 9.08
N LYS A 534 -24.67 -8.09 9.97
CA LYS A 534 -25.80 -7.83 10.89
C LYS A 534 -25.54 -6.63 11.81
N VAL A 535 -24.30 -6.29 12.08
CA VAL A 535 -23.92 -5.16 12.94
C VAL A 535 -23.92 -3.85 12.18
N TYR A 536 -23.25 -3.81 11.01
CA TYR A 536 -22.97 -2.54 10.35
C TYR A 536 -23.72 -2.31 9.04
N ALA A 537 -24.11 -3.38 8.33
CA ALA A 537 -24.73 -3.24 7.00
C ALA A 537 -26.19 -2.78 7.09
N LYS A 538 -26.37 -1.51 7.42
CA LYS A 538 -27.67 -0.86 7.58
C LYS A 538 -27.93 0.09 6.43
N HIS A 539 -29.12 -0.01 5.84
CA HIS A 539 -29.55 0.86 4.76
C HIS A 539 -29.51 2.34 5.18
N TYR A 540 -28.81 3.16 4.41
CA TYR A 540 -28.45 4.54 4.80
C TYR A 540 -29.64 5.48 5.03
N LYS A 541 -30.82 5.18 4.46
CA LYS A 541 -32.05 5.97 4.66
C LYS A 541 -32.98 5.37 5.71
N THR A 542 -33.20 4.03 5.67
CA THR A 542 -34.22 3.39 6.53
C THR A 542 -33.64 2.85 7.83
N GLY A 543 -32.31 2.59 7.90
CA GLY A 543 -31.66 1.95 9.03
C GLY A 543 -31.87 0.43 9.10
N GLU A 544 -32.61 -0.16 8.16
CA GLU A 544 -32.86 -1.60 8.09
C GLU A 544 -31.58 -2.36 7.79
N ILE A 545 -31.40 -3.50 8.45
CA ILE A 545 -30.27 -4.39 8.21
C ILE A 545 -30.37 -5.02 6.81
N MET A 546 -29.24 -5.26 6.16
CA MET A 546 -29.18 -5.93 4.87
C MET A 546 -29.98 -7.24 4.91
N PRO A 547 -30.90 -7.45 3.96
CA PRO A 547 -31.73 -8.67 3.95
C PRO A 547 -30.88 -9.93 3.82
N GLN A 548 -31.23 -10.99 4.55
CA GLN A 548 -30.52 -12.26 4.49
C GLN A 548 -30.49 -12.83 3.05
N SER A 549 -31.57 -12.64 2.29
CA SER A 549 -31.63 -13.05 0.88
C SER A 549 -30.58 -12.36 -0.01
N LEU A 550 -30.22 -11.11 0.30
CA LEU A 550 -29.15 -10.39 -0.42
C LEU A 550 -27.77 -10.92 -0.02
N VAL A 551 -27.56 -11.22 1.27
CA VAL A 551 -26.33 -11.87 1.76
C VAL A 551 -26.13 -13.21 1.07
N GLU A 552 -27.15 -14.05 0.98
CA GLU A 552 -27.10 -15.36 0.30
C GLU A 552 -26.80 -15.26 -1.20
N LYS A 553 -27.35 -14.24 -1.90
CA LYS A 553 -27.02 -13.97 -3.30
C LYS A 553 -25.54 -13.55 -3.46
N MET A 554 -25.07 -12.68 -2.59
CA MET A 554 -23.66 -12.26 -2.56
C MET A 554 -22.73 -13.46 -2.37
N GLU A 555 -22.97 -14.30 -1.34
CA GLU A 555 -22.17 -15.49 -1.06
C GLU A 555 -22.12 -16.47 -2.25
N ARG A 556 -23.27 -16.76 -2.85
CA ARG A 556 -23.34 -17.64 -4.03
C ARG A 556 -22.57 -17.10 -5.24
N SER A 557 -22.49 -15.78 -5.38
CA SER A 557 -21.83 -15.13 -6.50
C SER A 557 -20.33 -14.89 -6.31
N GLN A 558 -19.78 -15.08 -5.10
CA GLN A 558 -18.38 -14.74 -4.76
C GLN A 558 -17.32 -15.40 -5.65
N LYS A 559 -17.59 -16.64 -6.10
CA LYS A 559 -16.66 -17.38 -6.94
C LYS A 559 -16.74 -17.04 -8.44
N TYR A 560 -17.73 -16.23 -8.86
CA TYR A 560 -17.82 -15.75 -10.23
C TYR A 560 -16.90 -14.55 -10.46
N GLY A 561 -16.18 -14.55 -11.56
CA GLY A 561 -15.17 -13.53 -11.87
C GLY A 561 -13.79 -13.83 -11.27
N GLN A 562 -13.64 -14.92 -10.52
CA GLN A 562 -12.34 -15.29 -9.92
C GLN A 562 -11.32 -15.77 -10.96
N GLY A 563 -11.77 -16.28 -12.11
CA GLY A 563 -10.90 -16.58 -13.25
C GLY A 563 -10.21 -15.32 -13.75
N PHE A 564 -10.97 -14.29 -14.07
CA PHE A 564 -10.43 -12.99 -14.48
C PHE A 564 -9.55 -12.36 -13.42
N ALA A 565 -10.06 -12.22 -12.21
CA ALA A 565 -9.35 -11.53 -11.11
C ALA A 565 -8.01 -12.20 -10.79
N THR A 566 -7.97 -13.54 -10.81
CA THR A 566 -6.75 -14.29 -10.54
C THR A 566 -5.77 -14.20 -11.71
N VAL A 567 -6.26 -14.32 -12.96
CA VAL A 567 -5.41 -14.24 -14.15
C VAL A 567 -4.79 -12.86 -14.31
N GLU A 568 -5.56 -11.75 -14.18
CA GLU A 568 -4.99 -10.40 -14.28
C GLU A 568 -3.92 -10.16 -13.22
N TYR A 569 -4.12 -10.67 -12.01
CA TYR A 569 -3.22 -10.52 -10.89
C TYR A 569 -1.93 -11.35 -11.06
N VAL A 570 -2.08 -12.66 -11.34
CA VAL A 570 -0.92 -13.55 -11.52
C VAL A 570 -0.12 -13.17 -12.76
N ALA A 571 -0.78 -12.68 -13.83
CA ALA A 571 -0.08 -12.12 -14.99
C ALA A 571 0.85 -10.97 -14.63
N ALA A 572 0.42 -10.06 -13.76
CA ALA A 572 1.29 -8.98 -13.27
C ALA A 572 2.44 -9.50 -12.42
N SER A 573 2.21 -10.53 -11.57
CA SER A 573 3.25 -11.16 -10.75
C SER A 573 4.30 -11.88 -11.61
N LEU A 574 3.85 -12.62 -12.63
CA LEU A 574 4.73 -13.25 -13.60
C LEU A 574 5.54 -12.23 -14.40
N LEU A 575 4.90 -11.15 -14.83
CA LEU A 575 5.55 -10.08 -15.56
C LEU A 575 6.63 -9.37 -14.71
N ASP A 576 6.37 -9.11 -13.43
CA ASP A 576 7.38 -8.58 -12.50
C ASP A 576 8.58 -9.51 -12.40
N MET A 577 8.34 -10.81 -12.20
CA MET A 577 9.42 -11.79 -12.14
C MET A 577 10.20 -11.87 -13.45
N ASP A 578 9.51 -11.92 -14.60
CA ASP A 578 10.14 -12.04 -15.92
C ASP A 578 11.06 -10.85 -16.26
N TRP A 579 10.69 -9.63 -15.82
CA TRP A 579 11.57 -8.46 -15.93
C TRP A 579 12.85 -8.60 -15.09
N HIS A 580 12.78 -9.27 -13.94
CA HIS A 580 13.87 -9.25 -12.96
C HIS A 580 14.72 -10.52 -12.92
N VAL A 581 14.33 -11.58 -13.66
CA VAL A 581 15.19 -12.76 -13.92
C VAL A 581 15.98 -12.62 -15.22
N LEU A 582 15.85 -11.51 -15.95
CA LEU A 582 16.59 -11.27 -17.17
C LEU A 582 18.10 -11.34 -16.93
N LYS A 583 18.80 -12.05 -17.82
CA LYS A 583 20.27 -12.13 -17.82
C LYS A 583 20.92 -11.08 -18.74
N SER A 584 20.15 -10.41 -19.57
CA SER A 584 20.59 -9.28 -20.42
C SER A 584 19.41 -8.39 -20.76
N VAL A 585 19.69 -7.11 -20.96
CA VAL A 585 18.72 -6.11 -21.43
C VAL A 585 19.29 -5.49 -22.70
N PRO A 586 18.91 -5.96 -23.89
CA PRO A 586 19.35 -5.39 -25.16
C PRO A 586 18.92 -3.92 -25.29
N ASP A 587 19.72 -3.11 -25.99
CA ASP A 587 19.39 -1.68 -26.17
C ASP A 587 18.17 -1.48 -27.09
N ASP A 588 17.91 -2.43 -28.01
CA ASP A 588 16.76 -2.46 -28.91
C ASP A 588 15.54 -3.19 -28.34
N LEU A 589 15.56 -3.58 -27.04
CA LEU A 589 14.44 -4.25 -26.40
C LEU A 589 13.20 -3.35 -26.44
N ASP A 590 12.12 -3.87 -27.04
CA ASP A 590 10.79 -3.26 -26.99
C ASP A 590 10.03 -3.71 -25.75
N VAL A 591 9.63 -2.74 -24.91
CA VAL A 591 9.00 -2.99 -23.62
C VAL A 591 7.61 -3.61 -23.76
N GLU A 592 6.82 -3.16 -24.74
CA GLU A 592 5.46 -3.66 -24.97
C GLU A 592 5.49 -5.05 -25.62
N ASP A 593 6.45 -5.27 -26.51
CA ASP A 593 6.63 -6.57 -27.15
C ASP A 593 7.13 -7.62 -26.15
N PHE A 594 8.07 -7.27 -25.26
CA PHE A 594 8.51 -8.14 -24.17
C PHE A 594 7.34 -8.56 -23.29
N GLU A 595 6.54 -7.60 -22.81
CA GLU A 595 5.35 -7.88 -22.01
C GLU A 595 4.40 -8.83 -22.73
N ARG A 596 4.09 -8.53 -23.99
CA ARG A 596 3.18 -9.32 -24.80
C ARG A 596 3.69 -10.74 -25.02
N GLN A 597 4.96 -10.92 -25.41
CA GLN A 597 5.54 -12.24 -25.68
C GLN A 597 5.61 -13.13 -24.45
N THR A 598 6.02 -12.59 -23.31
CA THR A 598 6.14 -13.36 -22.06
C THR A 598 4.79 -13.88 -21.57
N LEU A 599 3.72 -13.09 -21.68
CA LEU A 599 2.38 -13.47 -21.21
C LEU A 599 1.63 -14.34 -22.22
N VAL A 600 1.77 -14.07 -23.54
CA VAL A 600 1.16 -14.90 -24.60
C VAL A 600 1.72 -16.32 -24.58
N LYS A 601 3.02 -16.52 -24.34
CA LYS A 601 3.63 -17.86 -24.18
C LYS A 601 2.99 -18.68 -23.08
N ARG A 602 2.45 -18.03 -22.03
CA ARG A 602 1.73 -18.65 -20.92
C ARG A 602 0.22 -18.85 -21.21
N GLY A 603 -0.25 -18.45 -22.38
CA GLY A 603 -1.64 -18.59 -22.80
C GLY A 603 -2.58 -17.54 -22.25
N LEU A 604 -2.06 -16.35 -21.85
CA LEU A 604 -2.90 -15.22 -21.44
C LEU A 604 -3.91 -14.88 -22.54
N LEU A 605 -5.17 -14.74 -22.15
CA LEU A 605 -6.25 -14.32 -23.04
C LEU A 605 -6.07 -12.85 -23.43
N SER A 606 -6.26 -12.53 -24.70
CA SER A 606 -6.11 -11.15 -25.20
C SER A 606 -7.07 -10.14 -24.56
N GLN A 607 -8.19 -10.63 -24.01
CA GLN A 607 -9.21 -9.84 -23.33
C GLN A 607 -8.83 -9.46 -21.90
N ILE A 608 -7.83 -10.12 -21.31
CA ILE A 608 -7.40 -9.89 -19.93
C ILE A 608 -6.00 -9.28 -19.94
N PRO A 609 -5.86 -7.97 -19.70
CA PRO A 609 -4.54 -7.38 -19.48
C PRO A 609 -3.99 -7.82 -18.11
N PRO A 610 -2.68 -7.81 -17.90
CA PRO A 610 -2.16 -7.90 -16.54
C PRO A 610 -2.70 -6.72 -15.70
N ARG A 611 -2.97 -6.93 -14.44
CA ARG A 611 -3.52 -5.93 -13.51
C ARG A 611 -2.76 -4.60 -13.58
N TYR A 612 -1.46 -4.69 -13.77
CA TYR A 612 -0.58 -3.58 -14.09
C TYR A 612 0.28 -3.96 -15.29
N ARG A 613 0.21 -3.18 -16.35
CA ARG A 613 1.14 -3.27 -17.46
C ARG A 613 2.46 -2.59 -17.09
N THR A 614 3.53 -3.00 -17.68
CA THR A 614 4.89 -2.53 -17.39
C THR A 614 5.01 -1.02 -17.24
N THR A 615 4.37 -0.25 -18.13
CA THR A 615 4.50 1.21 -18.24
C THR A 615 3.79 2.00 -17.13
N TYR A 616 2.92 1.34 -16.34
CA TYR A 616 2.25 1.93 -15.17
C TYR A 616 2.30 1.03 -13.93
N PHE A 617 3.22 0.07 -13.89
CA PHE A 617 3.40 -0.84 -12.77
C PHE A 617 4.20 -0.19 -11.63
N ASN A 618 3.60 0.75 -10.93
CA ASN A 618 4.28 1.52 -9.90
C ASN A 618 4.79 0.68 -8.72
N HIS A 619 4.11 -0.39 -8.32
CA HIS A 619 4.56 -1.30 -7.26
C HIS A 619 5.98 -1.79 -7.50
N THR A 620 6.27 -2.14 -8.74
CA THR A 620 7.52 -2.75 -9.18
C THR A 620 8.51 -1.74 -9.72
N MET A 621 8.09 -0.87 -10.64
CA MET A 621 8.99 0.08 -11.30
C MET A 621 9.25 1.33 -10.43
N GLY A 622 8.26 1.77 -9.65
CA GLY A 622 8.42 2.85 -8.66
C GLY A 622 9.09 2.42 -7.34
N GLY A 623 9.38 1.13 -7.16
CA GLY A 623 10.02 0.56 -5.97
C GLY A 623 9.04 -0.13 -5.02
N GLY A 624 9.52 -0.61 -3.90
CA GLY A 624 8.73 -1.27 -2.86
C GLY A 624 8.44 -2.76 -3.10
N TYR A 625 7.92 -3.13 -4.27
CA TYR A 625 7.59 -4.51 -4.66
C TYR A 625 8.37 -4.98 -5.90
N THR A 626 9.59 -4.51 -6.08
CA THR A 626 10.46 -4.95 -7.19
C THR A 626 10.83 -6.42 -7.04
N ALA A 627 10.58 -7.25 -8.06
CA ALA A 627 10.64 -8.72 -7.98
C ALA A 627 9.90 -9.25 -6.75
N GLY A 628 8.78 -8.59 -6.41
CA GLY A 628 8.09 -8.79 -5.14
C GLY A 628 6.58 -8.68 -5.23
N TYR A 629 5.98 -8.48 -6.41
CA TYR A 629 4.53 -8.40 -6.54
C TYR A 629 3.81 -9.72 -6.24
N TYR A 630 4.51 -10.85 -6.38
CA TYR A 630 4.03 -12.17 -5.95
C TYR A 630 3.67 -12.23 -4.45
N SER A 631 4.20 -11.30 -3.66
CA SER A 631 4.03 -11.27 -2.19
C SER A 631 2.57 -11.28 -1.75
N TYR A 632 1.67 -10.65 -2.52
CA TYR A 632 0.23 -10.70 -2.25
C TYR A 632 -0.33 -12.13 -2.37
N MET A 633 0.05 -12.86 -3.43
CA MET A 633 -0.38 -14.26 -3.61
C MET A 633 0.25 -15.19 -2.57
N TRP A 634 1.52 -14.93 -2.22
CA TRP A 634 2.21 -15.67 -1.17
C TRP A 634 1.52 -15.48 0.18
N ALA A 635 1.24 -14.24 0.54
CA ALA A 635 0.54 -13.92 1.78
C ALA A 635 -0.92 -14.41 1.78
N GLU A 636 -1.57 -14.45 0.62
CA GLU A 636 -2.94 -15.00 0.49
C GLU A 636 -2.99 -16.51 0.74
N VAL A 637 -1.92 -17.24 0.42
CA VAL A 637 -1.79 -18.65 0.88
C VAL A 637 -1.75 -18.72 2.40
N LEU A 638 -0.95 -17.82 3.02
CA LEU A 638 -0.83 -17.78 4.49
C LEU A 638 -2.15 -17.40 5.15
N GLU A 639 -2.84 -16.37 4.64
CA GLU A 639 -4.06 -15.89 5.25
C GLU A 639 -5.24 -16.84 5.07
N ALA A 640 -5.39 -17.44 3.87
CA ALA A 640 -6.49 -18.37 3.60
C ALA A 640 -6.40 -19.62 4.51
N ASP A 641 -5.20 -20.20 4.68
CA ASP A 641 -5.00 -21.29 5.65
C ASP A 641 -5.02 -20.77 7.10
N GLY A 642 -4.55 -19.54 7.33
CA GLY A 642 -4.58 -18.90 8.64
C GLY A 642 -6.00 -18.64 9.15
N PHE A 643 -6.92 -18.21 8.29
CA PHE A 643 -8.31 -17.99 8.66
C PHE A 643 -9.06 -19.30 8.96
N GLU A 644 -8.63 -20.44 8.39
CA GLU A 644 -9.15 -21.75 8.77
C GLU A 644 -9.00 -22.02 10.28
N ALA A 645 -7.97 -21.45 10.95
CA ALA A 645 -7.82 -21.59 12.40
C ALA A 645 -9.02 -21.02 13.19
N PHE A 646 -9.64 -19.94 12.70
CA PHE A 646 -10.87 -19.39 13.27
C PHE A 646 -12.07 -20.27 12.93
N LYS A 647 -12.23 -20.68 11.67
CA LYS A 647 -13.33 -21.53 11.22
C LYS A 647 -13.36 -22.89 11.93
N GLU A 648 -12.20 -23.50 12.19
CA GLU A 648 -12.05 -24.77 12.91
C GLU A 648 -12.62 -24.72 14.34
N THR A 649 -12.71 -23.52 14.96
CA THR A 649 -13.34 -23.33 16.28
C THR A 649 -14.86 -23.19 16.23
N GLY A 650 -15.43 -22.91 15.05
CA GLY A 650 -16.84 -22.54 14.89
C GLY A 650 -17.17 -21.10 15.31
N ASP A 651 -16.18 -20.29 15.68
CA ASP A 651 -16.33 -18.90 16.10
C ASP A 651 -15.23 -18.04 15.47
N ILE A 652 -15.61 -17.18 14.50
CA ILE A 652 -14.67 -16.28 13.81
C ILE A 652 -14.11 -15.18 14.74
N PHE A 653 -14.66 -15.01 15.93
CA PHE A 653 -14.16 -14.10 16.97
C PHE A 653 -13.47 -14.81 18.12
N ASN A 654 -13.04 -16.06 17.92
CA ASN A 654 -12.38 -16.85 18.94
C ASN A 654 -11.14 -16.12 19.50
N HIS A 655 -11.21 -15.79 20.80
CA HIS A 655 -10.18 -14.99 21.48
C HIS A 655 -8.83 -15.71 21.57
N ASP A 656 -8.80 -17.03 21.69
CA ASP A 656 -7.53 -17.77 21.81
C ASP A 656 -6.79 -17.73 20.47
N VAL A 657 -7.51 -17.89 19.34
CA VAL A 657 -6.93 -17.76 18.01
C VAL A 657 -6.46 -16.31 17.76
N ALA A 658 -7.30 -15.33 18.09
CA ALA A 658 -6.96 -13.90 17.96
C ALA A 658 -5.72 -13.53 18.81
N ASN A 659 -5.62 -14.02 20.04
CA ASN A 659 -4.46 -13.80 20.90
C ASN A 659 -3.19 -14.47 20.36
N ARG A 660 -3.28 -15.68 19.77
CA ARG A 660 -2.14 -16.31 19.10
C ARG A 660 -1.70 -15.47 17.90
N PHE A 661 -2.66 -15.02 17.07
CA PHE A 661 -2.35 -14.16 15.91
C PHE A 661 -1.68 -12.86 16.36
N ARG A 662 -2.23 -12.19 17.36
CA ARG A 662 -1.63 -10.99 17.94
C ARG A 662 -0.21 -11.24 18.45
N THR A 663 -0.02 -12.31 19.23
CA THR A 663 1.25 -12.60 19.91
C THR A 663 2.35 -13.00 18.92
N TYR A 664 2.02 -13.84 17.93
CA TYR A 664 3.03 -14.43 17.05
C TYR A 664 3.18 -13.69 15.71
N VAL A 665 2.14 -12.94 15.27
CA VAL A 665 2.16 -12.26 13.97
C VAL A 665 2.24 -10.74 14.12
N LEU A 666 1.35 -10.13 14.93
CA LEU A 666 1.22 -8.67 14.97
C LEU A 666 2.25 -7.98 15.89
N THR A 667 2.70 -8.65 16.95
CA THR A 667 3.54 -8.00 17.99
C THR A 667 5.05 -8.01 17.68
N PRO A 668 5.63 -9.11 17.17
CA PRO A 668 7.09 -9.29 17.21
C PRO A 668 7.86 -8.54 16.12
N GLY A 669 7.20 -7.87 15.16
CA GLY A 669 7.93 -7.31 14.01
C GLY A 669 8.79 -8.39 13.33
N GLY A 670 10.04 -8.06 12.99
CA GLY A 670 11.00 -8.96 12.34
C GLY A 670 11.93 -9.71 13.30
N ILE A 671 11.62 -9.79 14.61
CA ILE A 671 12.45 -10.50 15.60
C ILE A 671 12.58 -11.99 15.29
N ASN A 672 11.52 -12.59 14.76
CA ASN A 672 11.46 -14.01 14.47
C ASN A 672 11.51 -14.25 12.94
N ASP A 673 11.88 -15.48 12.56
CA ASP A 673 11.67 -15.93 11.19
C ASP A 673 10.16 -15.95 10.87
N ALA A 674 9.80 -15.47 9.68
CA ALA A 674 8.40 -15.30 9.31
C ALA A 674 7.63 -16.64 9.22
N MET A 675 8.30 -17.72 8.77
CA MET A 675 7.68 -19.05 8.76
C MET A 675 7.46 -19.57 10.18
N ASP A 676 8.41 -19.33 11.10
CA ASP A 676 8.24 -19.71 12.51
C ASP A 676 7.09 -18.93 13.16
N MET A 677 6.95 -17.63 12.85
CA MET A 677 5.83 -16.81 13.31
C MET A 677 4.50 -17.39 12.85
N TYR A 678 4.41 -17.77 11.58
CA TYR A 678 3.23 -18.40 11.02
C TYR A 678 2.92 -19.77 11.69
N VAL A 679 3.91 -20.64 11.78
CA VAL A 679 3.75 -21.98 12.39
C VAL A 679 3.35 -21.87 13.86
N ASN A 680 3.90 -20.94 14.62
CA ASN A 680 3.53 -20.70 16.01
C ASN A 680 2.06 -20.22 16.14
N PHE A 681 1.58 -19.44 15.19
CA PHE A 681 0.18 -19.04 15.11
C PHE A 681 -0.72 -20.19 14.67
N ARG A 682 -0.42 -20.82 13.53
CA ARG A 682 -1.30 -21.78 12.84
C ARG A 682 -1.18 -23.21 13.38
N GLY A 683 0.00 -23.57 13.93
CA GLY A 683 0.33 -24.93 14.40
C GLY A 683 0.87 -25.87 13.32
N LYS A 684 0.94 -25.42 12.07
CA LYS A 684 1.45 -26.17 10.90
C LYS A 684 1.96 -25.23 9.82
N LYS A 685 2.67 -25.77 8.81
CA LYS A 685 3.03 -25.04 7.60
C LYS A 685 1.78 -24.70 6.77
N PRO A 686 1.81 -23.61 5.97
CA PRO A 686 0.70 -23.20 5.12
C PRO A 686 0.38 -24.23 4.02
N ASP A 687 -0.89 -24.31 3.64
CA ASP A 687 -1.42 -25.13 2.52
C ASP A 687 -2.07 -24.20 1.48
N THR A 688 -1.83 -24.44 0.19
CA THR A 688 -2.43 -23.67 -0.92
C THR A 688 -3.89 -24.01 -1.17
N LYS A 689 -4.37 -25.15 -0.70
CA LYS A 689 -5.75 -25.62 -0.97
C LYS A 689 -6.84 -24.68 -0.47
N PRO A 690 -6.75 -24.08 0.74
CA PRO A 690 -7.75 -23.10 1.18
C PRO A 690 -7.89 -21.92 0.20
N LEU A 691 -6.78 -21.35 -0.28
CA LEU A 691 -6.78 -20.31 -1.28
C LEU A 691 -7.51 -20.75 -2.56
N LEU A 692 -7.15 -21.90 -3.11
CA LEU A 692 -7.76 -22.39 -4.35
C LEU A 692 -9.26 -22.65 -4.18
N ARG A 693 -9.71 -23.16 -3.03
CA ARG A 693 -11.14 -23.33 -2.72
C ARG A 693 -11.88 -22.00 -2.59
N ASN A 694 -11.29 -21.03 -1.90
CA ASN A 694 -11.88 -19.70 -1.72
C ASN A 694 -12.08 -19.00 -3.07
N ARG A 695 -11.14 -19.15 -3.98
CA ARG A 695 -11.21 -18.62 -5.35
C ARG A 695 -12.03 -19.50 -6.33
N GLY A 696 -12.58 -20.64 -5.87
CA GLY A 696 -13.32 -21.56 -6.76
C GLY A 696 -12.47 -22.18 -7.87
N LEU A 697 -11.18 -22.34 -7.62
CA LEU A 697 -10.18 -22.91 -8.53
C LEU A 697 -9.87 -24.37 -8.18
N LEU A 698 -10.40 -24.86 -7.08
CA LEU A 698 -10.38 -26.24 -6.62
C LEU A 698 -11.78 -26.58 -6.11
N GLU A 699 -12.31 -27.78 -6.48
CA GLU A 699 -13.59 -28.29 -6.01
C GLU A 699 -13.58 -28.69 -4.52
#